data_0638f1ed14e0729b51fca45014bdca94
#
_entry.id   0638f1ed14e0729b51fca45014bdca94
#
_cell.length_a   1.000
_cell.length_b   1.000
_cell.length_c   1.000
_cell.angle_alpha   90.00
_cell.angle_beta   90.00
_cell.angle_gamma   90.00
#
_symmetry.space_group_name_H-M   'P 1'
#
loop_
_entity.id
_entity.type
_entity.pdbx_description
1 polymer ?
#
loop_
_entity_poly.entity_id
_entity_poly.type
_entity_poly.pdbx_seq_one_letter_code
_entity_poly.pdbx_strand_id
1 'polypeptide(L)'
;MYKSYTMELAGRTLRVDIGRVGKQANGCAFMQYGETTVLSTATASDKPRDGIDFFPCSVEYEEKLYAVGKIPGGFNKREGKASENAVLTSRVIDRPMRPLFPKDYRNDVTLNNMVMSVDPECRPELVAMIGTAIATCISDIPFDGPCAMTQMGMIDGELIVNPSQIQWDKGDLKMTVASTAEKVIMIEAGANEVPEAKVIEAIYKAHEVNQTIIEFINKIVAEAGKPKHSYESCAIPAQMFEDMKKIVTPEEMEEAVFTDEKQVREENIKNVTAKLEEAFADNEEYLAVLGEAVYQYQKKTVRKMILKDHKRPDGRALDQIRPLAAEVDIIPRVHGSAMFTRGQTQICNVCTLAPLSEVQKVDGLDENVTSKRYMHHYNFPSYSVGETKVSRGPGRREIGHGALAERALLPVLPSEEEFPYAIRTVSETFESNGSTSMASTCASCLSLMAAGVPIKKMVAGISCGLVTGDTDDDFVLLTDIQGLEDFFGDMDFKVTGTHDGITAIQMDIKIHGLTRPIVEGAIARCRDAREFIMANCMVPAIAAPRKEVGQYAPKIISIQIDPDKIGDVVGQRGKTINEIIARTGVKIDITDDGQVSVCGTDKAMMDKAVDMIKIITTDFEEGQIFKGTVVSIKEFGAFIEFAPGKEGMVHISKIAKERINHVEDVLTLGDQVTVVCLGKDKMGRISFSMKDVAQV
;
A
#
# COMPACT_ATOMS: atom_id res chain seq x y z
N MET A 1 39.45 11.78 -13.70
CA MET A 1 39.04 11.99 -15.10
C MET A 1 37.60 11.48 -15.24
N TYR A 2 36.72 12.22 -15.92
CA TYR A 2 35.34 11.78 -16.18
C TYR A 2 35.32 10.65 -17.21
N LYS A 3 34.53 9.60 -16.95
CA LYS A 3 34.31 8.47 -17.84
C LYS A 3 32.81 8.25 -18.05
N SER A 4 32.42 7.86 -19.27
CA SER A 4 31.05 7.54 -19.63
C SER A 4 30.97 6.12 -20.19
N TYR A 5 29.97 5.36 -19.73
CA TYR A 5 29.72 3.99 -20.13
C TYR A 5 28.30 3.88 -20.66
N THR A 6 28.08 3.00 -21.63
CA THR A 6 26.76 2.75 -22.22
C THR A 6 26.51 1.28 -22.42
N MET A 7 25.24 0.87 -22.29
CA MET A 7 24.72 -0.43 -22.72
C MET A 7 23.31 -0.28 -23.29
N GLU A 8 22.93 -1.22 -24.15
CA GLU A 8 21.54 -1.34 -24.57
C GLU A 8 20.78 -2.23 -23.58
N LEU A 9 19.67 -1.72 -23.03
CA LEU A 9 18.81 -2.40 -22.10
C LEU A 9 17.34 -2.32 -22.56
N ALA A 10 16.74 -3.47 -22.88
CA ALA A 10 15.37 -3.53 -23.40
C ALA A 10 15.10 -2.57 -24.59
N GLY A 11 16.05 -2.48 -25.51
CA GLY A 11 15.93 -1.62 -26.72
C GLY A 11 16.14 -0.13 -26.48
N ARG A 12 16.66 0.29 -25.32
CA ARG A 12 16.96 1.68 -24.97
C ARG A 12 18.36 1.80 -24.40
N THR A 13 19.01 2.92 -24.66
CA THR A 13 20.38 3.17 -24.19
C THR A 13 20.37 3.57 -22.72
N LEU A 14 21.07 2.79 -21.87
CA LEU A 14 21.44 3.13 -20.51
C LEU A 14 22.85 3.71 -20.51
N ARG A 15 23.02 4.93 -19.99
CA ARG A 15 24.29 5.63 -19.87
C ARG A 15 24.62 5.90 -18.41
N VAL A 16 25.91 5.79 -18.07
CA VAL A 16 26.43 6.07 -16.74
C VAL A 16 27.67 6.96 -16.87
N ASP A 17 27.64 8.10 -16.18
CA ASP A 17 28.78 9.01 -16.08
C ASP A 17 29.40 8.92 -14.68
N ILE A 18 30.69 8.54 -14.59
CA ILE A 18 31.45 8.43 -13.36
C ILE A 18 32.48 9.57 -13.26
N GLY A 19 32.57 10.21 -12.09
CA GLY A 19 33.53 11.29 -11.82
C GLY A 19 33.11 12.66 -12.41
N ARG A 20 31.89 12.78 -12.94
CA ARG A 20 31.35 14.02 -13.47
C ARG A 20 30.85 14.95 -12.35
N VAL A 21 30.08 14.42 -11.43
CA VAL A 21 29.43 15.12 -10.31
C VAL A 21 29.60 14.33 -9.00
N GLY A 22 29.20 14.90 -7.88
CA GLY A 22 29.11 14.19 -6.59
C GLY A 22 30.45 13.68 -6.03
N LYS A 23 31.55 14.35 -6.28
CA LYS A 23 32.92 13.89 -5.96
C LYS A 23 33.23 13.77 -4.46
N GLN A 24 32.38 14.29 -3.59
CA GLN A 24 32.54 14.17 -2.13
C GLN A 24 31.99 12.84 -1.60
N ALA A 25 31.07 12.18 -2.35
CA ALA A 25 30.58 10.86 -1.98
C ALA A 25 31.65 9.78 -2.21
N ASN A 26 31.61 8.70 -1.45
CA ASN A 26 32.48 7.55 -1.64
C ASN A 26 32.32 6.93 -3.03
N GLY A 27 31.07 6.86 -3.51
CA GLY A 27 30.73 6.49 -4.88
C GLY A 27 29.59 7.35 -5.43
N CYS A 28 29.62 7.63 -6.74
CA CYS A 28 28.60 8.43 -7.41
C CYS A 28 28.46 7.98 -8.86
N ALA A 29 27.21 7.69 -9.24
CA ALA A 29 26.78 7.36 -10.60
C ALA A 29 25.73 8.37 -11.08
N PHE A 30 26.01 9.09 -12.15
CA PHE A 30 25.04 9.96 -12.81
C PHE A 30 24.44 9.17 -13.97
N MET A 31 23.22 8.72 -13.76
CA MET A 31 22.51 7.77 -14.61
C MET A 31 21.62 8.46 -15.60
N GLN A 32 21.54 7.93 -16.82
CA GLN A 32 20.57 8.34 -17.83
C GLN A 32 20.05 7.10 -18.58
N TYR A 33 18.72 6.93 -18.64
CA TYR A 33 18.04 5.88 -19.39
C TYR A 33 16.94 6.52 -20.21
N GLY A 34 17.07 6.54 -21.55
CA GLY A 34 16.28 7.47 -22.36
C GLY A 34 16.53 8.92 -21.90
N GLU A 35 15.47 9.66 -21.61
CA GLU A 35 15.55 11.01 -21.02
C GLU A 35 15.41 11.02 -19.49
N THR A 36 15.18 9.87 -18.85
CA THR A 36 15.18 9.77 -17.39
C THR A 36 16.58 9.88 -16.83
N THR A 37 16.77 10.78 -15.88
CA THR A 37 18.06 11.05 -15.23
C THR A 37 17.94 10.90 -13.72
N VAL A 38 18.84 10.10 -13.13
CA VAL A 38 18.93 9.88 -11.69
C VAL A 38 20.37 10.05 -11.22
N LEU A 39 20.57 10.80 -10.14
CA LEU A 39 21.84 10.87 -9.44
C LEU A 39 21.82 9.88 -8.27
N SER A 40 22.66 8.84 -8.34
CA SER A 40 22.81 7.84 -7.27
C SER A 40 24.15 8.02 -6.59
N THR A 41 24.14 8.08 -5.25
CA THR A 41 25.37 8.24 -4.44
C THR A 41 25.42 7.21 -3.31
N ALA A 42 26.64 6.80 -2.95
CA ALA A 42 26.92 5.98 -1.78
C ALA A 42 27.93 6.72 -0.89
N THR A 43 27.61 6.84 0.40
CA THR A 43 28.45 7.52 1.38
C THR A 43 28.47 6.72 2.66
N ALA A 44 29.65 6.56 3.27
CA ALA A 44 29.81 5.91 4.56
C ALA A 44 30.55 6.84 5.55
N SER A 45 30.27 6.65 6.86
CA SER A 45 31.07 7.27 7.91
C SER A 45 32.44 6.62 8.03
N ASP A 46 33.43 7.36 8.53
CA ASP A 46 34.79 6.85 8.74
C ASP A 46 34.86 5.80 9.88
N LYS A 47 33.95 5.89 10.85
CA LYS A 47 33.87 5.02 12.03
C LYS A 47 32.41 4.72 12.40
N PRO A 48 32.14 3.59 13.06
CA PRO A 48 30.84 3.34 13.65
C PRO A 48 30.54 4.32 14.79
N ARG A 49 29.27 4.54 15.07
CA ARG A 49 28.83 5.29 16.27
C ARG A 49 29.03 4.45 17.53
N ASP A 50 29.36 5.11 18.64
CA ASP A 50 29.52 4.43 19.92
C ASP A 50 28.23 3.71 20.33
N GLY A 51 28.37 2.45 20.75
CA GLY A 51 27.26 1.63 21.25
C GLY A 51 26.28 1.12 20.17
N ILE A 52 26.63 1.20 18.90
CA ILE A 52 25.79 0.66 17.81
C ILE A 52 25.89 -0.87 17.73
N ASP A 53 24.76 -1.55 17.79
CA ASP A 53 24.63 -3.01 17.76
C ASP A 53 24.07 -3.57 16.43
N PHE A 54 23.71 -2.69 15.48
CA PHE A 54 23.16 -3.04 14.17
C PHE A 54 23.87 -2.31 13.05
N PHE A 55 23.70 -2.75 11.80
CA PHE A 55 24.19 -2.06 10.61
C PHE A 55 23.27 -0.89 10.22
N PRO A 56 23.70 0.37 10.41
CA PRO A 56 22.90 1.55 10.11
C PRO A 56 23.01 1.92 8.62
N CYS A 57 22.16 1.33 7.80
CA CYS A 57 22.04 1.65 6.38
C CYS A 57 20.72 2.38 6.11
N SER A 58 20.81 3.51 5.43
CA SER A 58 19.65 4.30 4.98
C SER A 58 19.67 4.40 3.46
N VAL A 59 18.54 4.05 2.84
CA VAL A 59 18.30 4.26 1.42
C VAL A 59 17.27 5.35 1.25
N GLU A 60 17.61 6.38 0.48
CA GLU A 60 16.74 7.50 0.16
C GLU A 60 16.43 7.50 -1.35
N TYR A 61 15.18 7.74 -1.70
CA TYR A 61 14.72 7.99 -3.06
C TYR A 61 13.96 9.32 -3.04
N GLU A 62 14.49 10.29 -3.76
CA GLU A 62 13.99 11.66 -3.74
C GLU A 62 13.27 11.99 -5.04
N GLU A 63 11.96 12.15 -4.97
CA GLU A 63 11.12 12.61 -6.06
C GLU A 63 11.16 14.14 -6.11
N LYS A 64 11.79 14.70 -7.15
CA LYS A 64 11.81 16.13 -7.38
C LYS A 64 10.76 16.47 -8.43
N LEU A 65 9.74 17.25 -8.09
CA LEU A 65 8.63 17.56 -8.99
C LEU A 65 9.08 18.37 -10.24
N TYR A 66 10.22 19.06 -10.16
CA TYR A 66 10.81 19.68 -11.36
C TYR A 66 11.20 18.64 -12.43
N ALA A 67 11.39 17.37 -12.07
CA ALA A 67 11.71 16.29 -13.01
C ALA A 67 10.60 16.04 -14.04
N VAL A 68 9.36 16.46 -13.73
CA VAL A 68 8.18 16.45 -14.61
C VAL A 68 7.62 17.86 -14.84
N GLY A 69 8.43 18.90 -14.62
CA GLY A 69 8.03 20.29 -14.88
C GLY A 69 7.00 20.88 -13.92
N LYS A 70 6.76 20.25 -12.75
CA LYS A 70 5.76 20.68 -11.76
C LYS A 70 6.37 21.50 -10.62
N ILE A 71 5.59 22.43 -10.09
CA ILE A 71 5.84 23.09 -8.81
C ILE A 71 5.02 22.35 -7.74
N PRO A 72 5.61 21.99 -6.57
CA PRO A 72 4.89 21.28 -5.51
C PRO A 72 3.58 21.97 -5.12
N GLY A 73 2.50 21.21 -5.00
CA GLY A 73 1.14 21.71 -4.74
C GLY A 73 0.95 22.31 -3.35
N GLY A 74 1.77 21.91 -2.35
CA GLY A 74 1.68 22.38 -0.96
C GLY A 74 1.89 23.89 -0.81
N PHE A 75 1.52 24.43 0.35
CA PHE A 75 1.58 25.88 0.64
C PHE A 75 2.98 26.47 0.45
N ASN A 76 4.03 25.79 0.90
CA ASN A 76 5.41 26.24 0.82
C ASN A 76 6.05 26.08 -0.57
N LYS A 77 5.32 25.50 -1.55
CA LYS A 77 5.83 25.22 -2.90
C LYS A 77 7.20 24.52 -2.91
N ARG A 78 7.40 23.61 -1.97
CA ARG A 78 8.62 22.82 -1.78
C ARG A 78 8.25 21.38 -1.44
N GLU A 79 9.05 20.41 -1.89
CA GLU A 79 8.94 19.02 -1.47
C GLU A 79 9.07 18.92 0.05
N GLY A 80 8.17 18.12 0.64
CA GLY A 80 8.11 17.88 2.08
C GLY A 80 8.71 16.52 2.47
N LYS A 81 7.93 15.73 3.23
CA LYS A 81 8.28 14.34 3.54
C LYS A 81 8.24 13.50 2.27
N ALA A 82 9.03 12.41 2.26
CA ALA A 82 9.00 11.44 1.19
C ALA A 82 7.56 10.95 0.94
N SER A 83 7.18 10.86 -0.33
CA SER A 83 5.90 10.28 -0.76
C SER A 83 5.81 8.80 -0.39
N GLU A 84 4.62 8.22 -0.43
CA GLU A 84 4.45 6.77 -0.26
C GLU A 84 5.29 6.00 -1.29
N ASN A 85 5.24 6.40 -2.57
CA ASN A 85 6.05 5.79 -3.63
C ASN A 85 7.56 5.90 -3.36
N ALA A 86 8.03 7.06 -2.91
CA ALA A 86 9.45 7.25 -2.57
C ALA A 86 9.89 6.32 -1.42
N VAL A 87 9.06 6.15 -0.39
CA VAL A 87 9.33 5.21 0.70
C VAL A 87 9.37 3.77 0.20
N LEU A 88 8.41 3.37 -0.63
CA LEU A 88 8.33 2.01 -1.18
C LEU A 88 9.53 1.71 -2.10
N THR A 89 9.89 2.63 -2.98
CA THR A 89 11.06 2.50 -3.87
C THR A 89 12.35 2.40 -3.05
N SER A 90 12.52 3.24 -2.02
CA SER A 90 13.67 3.12 -1.09
C SER A 90 13.77 1.73 -0.48
N ARG A 91 12.65 1.13 -0.08
CA ARG A 91 12.60 -0.22 0.51
C ARG A 91 12.92 -1.32 -0.51
N VAL A 92 12.46 -1.16 -1.77
CA VAL A 92 12.79 -2.09 -2.86
C VAL A 92 14.29 -2.09 -3.15
N ILE A 93 14.94 -0.92 -3.07
CA ILE A 93 16.40 -0.80 -3.23
C ILE A 93 17.14 -1.36 -2.00
N ASP A 94 16.70 -1.04 -0.77
CA ASP A 94 17.38 -1.45 0.47
C ASP A 94 17.46 -2.97 0.63
N ARG A 95 16.37 -3.69 0.32
CA ARG A 95 16.29 -5.14 0.56
C ARG A 95 17.36 -5.98 -0.13
N PRO A 96 17.66 -5.83 -1.42
CA PRO A 96 18.72 -6.58 -2.07
C PRO A 96 20.14 -6.05 -1.77
N MET A 97 20.27 -4.77 -1.40
CA MET A 97 21.57 -4.17 -1.11
C MET A 97 22.07 -4.58 0.28
N ARG A 98 21.22 -4.54 1.29
CA ARG A 98 21.57 -4.75 2.70
C ARG A 98 22.25 -6.09 2.98
N PRO A 99 21.80 -7.25 2.45
CA PRO A 99 22.44 -8.55 2.70
C PRO A 99 23.85 -8.68 2.13
N LEU A 100 24.24 -7.80 1.20
CA LEU A 100 25.55 -7.81 0.52
C LEU A 100 26.60 -6.97 1.23
N PHE A 101 26.27 -6.29 2.34
CA PHE A 101 27.28 -5.71 3.23
C PHE A 101 27.79 -6.76 4.22
N PRO A 102 29.07 -6.67 4.66
CA PRO A 102 29.59 -7.56 5.67
C PRO A 102 28.75 -7.55 6.96
N LYS A 103 28.49 -8.70 7.54
CA LYS A 103 27.60 -8.85 8.72
C LYS A 103 28.13 -8.15 9.96
N ASP A 104 29.43 -7.94 10.06
CA ASP A 104 30.13 -7.30 11.16
C ASP A 104 30.49 -5.82 10.87
N TYR A 105 30.00 -5.26 9.77
CA TYR A 105 30.20 -3.85 9.41
C TYR A 105 29.16 -2.97 10.13
N ARG A 106 29.61 -1.89 10.80
CA ARG A 106 28.76 -1.02 11.63
C ARG A 106 28.87 0.47 11.31
N ASN A 107 29.67 0.88 10.33
CA ASN A 107 29.69 2.27 9.88
C ASN A 107 28.34 2.67 9.30
N ASP A 108 27.95 3.94 9.50
CA ASP A 108 26.74 4.48 8.85
C ASP A 108 26.92 4.48 7.34
N VAL A 109 25.91 3.97 6.60
CA VAL A 109 25.86 4.04 5.14
C VAL A 109 24.60 4.76 4.70
N THR A 110 24.73 5.70 3.78
CA THR A 110 23.60 6.36 3.11
C THR A 110 23.71 6.17 1.61
N LEU A 111 22.68 5.58 1.02
CA LEU A 111 22.50 5.41 -0.41
C LEU A 111 21.39 6.38 -0.85
N ASN A 112 21.75 7.42 -1.58
CA ASN A 112 20.79 8.45 -1.98
C ASN A 112 20.57 8.41 -3.50
N ASN A 113 19.31 8.49 -3.91
CA ASN A 113 18.87 8.52 -5.30
C ASN A 113 17.98 9.74 -5.54
N MET A 114 18.42 10.67 -6.35
CA MET A 114 17.67 11.87 -6.68
C MET A 114 17.21 11.82 -8.14
N VAL A 115 15.89 11.80 -8.34
CA VAL A 115 15.28 11.84 -9.69
C VAL A 115 15.31 13.26 -10.21
N MET A 116 15.94 13.49 -11.37
CA MET A 116 16.17 14.82 -11.93
C MET A 116 15.40 15.08 -13.22
N SER A 117 15.06 14.05 -14.00
CA SER A 117 14.12 14.09 -15.10
C SER A 117 13.45 12.74 -15.29
N VAL A 118 12.25 12.70 -15.84
CA VAL A 118 11.46 11.49 -16.06
C VAL A 118 11.01 11.42 -17.53
N ASP A 119 11.37 10.31 -18.17
CA ASP A 119 10.84 9.85 -19.45
C ASP A 119 9.83 8.74 -19.17
N PRO A 120 8.55 8.87 -19.56
CA PRO A 120 7.53 7.84 -19.31
C PRO A 120 7.86 6.46 -19.91
N GLU A 121 8.75 6.41 -20.91
CA GLU A 121 9.24 5.14 -21.47
C GLU A 121 10.33 4.49 -20.61
N CYS A 122 10.95 5.23 -19.68
CA CYS A 122 12.11 4.82 -18.90
C CYS A 122 11.90 5.10 -17.41
N ARG A 123 11.29 4.17 -16.68
CA ARG A 123 10.89 4.36 -15.28
C ARG A 123 12.07 4.69 -14.36
N PRO A 124 11.98 5.78 -13.55
CA PRO A 124 13.10 6.26 -12.73
C PRO A 124 13.49 5.29 -11.59
N GLU A 125 12.56 4.47 -11.10
CA GLU A 125 12.83 3.49 -10.06
C GLU A 125 13.89 2.48 -10.53
N LEU A 126 13.77 1.97 -11.76
CA LEU A 126 14.76 1.06 -12.35
C LEU A 126 16.14 1.71 -12.43
N VAL A 127 16.19 2.96 -12.88
CA VAL A 127 17.44 3.72 -13.02
C VAL A 127 18.12 3.93 -11.67
N ALA A 128 17.32 4.26 -10.63
CA ALA A 128 17.79 4.41 -9.25
C ALA A 128 18.37 3.11 -8.69
N MET A 129 17.71 1.97 -8.95
CA MET A 129 18.16 0.65 -8.50
C MET A 129 19.51 0.30 -9.09
N ILE A 130 19.68 0.43 -10.42
CA ILE A 130 20.95 0.15 -11.10
C ILE A 130 22.03 1.14 -10.67
N GLY A 131 21.66 2.43 -10.57
CA GLY A 131 22.57 3.50 -10.14
C GLY A 131 23.11 3.30 -8.74
N THR A 132 22.26 2.87 -7.79
CA THR A 132 22.67 2.54 -6.42
C THR A 132 23.68 1.40 -6.39
N ALA A 133 23.44 0.33 -7.15
CA ALA A 133 24.37 -0.79 -7.23
C ALA A 133 25.73 -0.35 -7.80
N ILE A 134 25.73 0.45 -8.88
CA ILE A 134 26.98 0.98 -9.47
C ILE A 134 27.71 1.88 -8.47
N ALA A 135 27.01 2.87 -7.86
CA ALA A 135 27.62 3.81 -6.92
C ALA A 135 28.26 3.09 -5.73
N THR A 136 27.61 2.06 -5.20
CA THR A 136 28.15 1.27 -4.08
C THR A 136 29.32 0.41 -4.50
N CYS A 137 29.24 -0.27 -5.65
CA CYS A 137 30.33 -1.15 -6.14
C CYS A 137 31.60 -0.38 -6.48
N ILE A 138 31.53 0.81 -7.10
CA ILE A 138 32.70 1.63 -7.42
C ILE A 138 33.28 2.38 -6.21
N SER A 139 32.53 2.48 -5.09
CA SER A 139 32.99 3.13 -3.86
C SER A 139 34.05 2.30 -3.14
N ASP A 140 34.71 2.89 -2.15
CA ASP A 140 35.59 2.21 -1.21
C ASP A 140 34.84 1.52 -0.06
N ILE A 141 33.51 1.58 -0.01
CA ILE A 141 32.68 0.92 1.00
C ILE A 141 32.73 -0.60 0.82
N PRO A 142 32.97 -1.40 1.87
CA PRO A 142 32.89 -2.86 1.81
C PRO A 142 31.53 -3.35 1.35
N PHE A 143 31.49 -4.11 0.25
CA PHE A 143 30.24 -4.56 -0.36
C PHE A 143 30.50 -5.78 -1.28
N ASP A 144 29.76 -6.87 -1.07
CA ASP A 144 29.88 -8.16 -1.77
C ASP A 144 28.99 -8.25 -3.03
N GLY A 145 28.79 -7.12 -3.70
CA GLY A 145 28.07 -7.06 -4.97
C GLY A 145 28.97 -7.35 -6.18
N PRO A 146 28.43 -7.17 -7.38
CA PRO A 146 27.24 -6.42 -7.70
C PRO A 146 25.94 -7.21 -7.55
N CYS A 147 24.84 -6.44 -7.41
CA CYS A 147 23.50 -6.91 -7.72
C CYS A 147 22.89 -6.05 -8.82
N ALA A 148 21.92 -6.60 -9.54
CA ALA A 148 21.15 -5.89 -10.53
C ALA A 148 19.65 -6.10 -10.32
N MET A 149 18.84 -5.19 -10.83
CA MET A 149 17.40 -5.25 -10.74
C MET A 149 16.78 -5.01 -12.11
N THR A 150 15.71 -5.79 -12.39
CA THR A 150 14.91 -5.69 -13.61
C THR A 150 13.44 -5.63 -13.23
N GLN A 151 12.68 -4.81 -13.94
CA GLN A 151 11.23 -4.75 -13.84
C GLN A 151 10.60 -5.62 -14.93
N MET A 152 9.56 -6.38 -14.55
CA MET A 152 8.79 -7.23 -15.46
C MET A 152 7.33 -6.81 -15.43
N GLY A 153 6.76 -6.60 -16.61
CA GLY A 153 5.33 -6.46 -16.85
C GLY A 153 4.76 -7.69 -17.55
N MET A 154 3.42 -7.78 -17.61
CA MET A 154 2.72 -8.74 -18.43
C MET A 154 1.47 -8.10 -19.03
N ILE A 155 1.31 -8.17 -20.34
CA ILE A 155 0.13 -7.70 -21.07
C ILE A 155 -0.31 -8.84 -22.00
N ASP A 156 -1.59 -9.18 -21.97
CA ASP A 156 -2.18 -10.27 -22.80
C ASP A 156 -1.41 -11.60 -22.66
N GLY A 157 -0.87 -11.89 -21.47
CA GLY A 157 -0.10 -13.09 -21.17
C GLY A 157 1.37 -13.05 -21.61
N GLU A 158 1.82 -12.00 -22.29
CA GLU A 158 3.19 -11.82 -22.75
C GLU A 158 4.04 -11.01 -21.76
N LEU A 159 5.22 -11.53 -21.43
CA LEU A 159 6.15 -10.90 -20.49
C LEU A 159 6.96 -9.78 -21.15
N ILE A 160 6.96 -8.61 -20.56
CA ILE A 160 7.65 -7.40 -21.02
C ILE A 160 8.77 -7.06 -20.03
N VAL A 161 9.99 -6.94 -20.56
CA VAL A 161 11.18 -6.51 -19.79
C VAL A 161 11.23 -4.99 -19.74
N ASN A 162 11.36 -4.43 -18.55
CA ASN A 162 11.45 -2.99 -18.29
C ASN A 162 10.35 -2.20 -19.01
N PRO A 163 9.07 -2.48 -18.67
CA PRO A 163 7.92 -1.85 -19.31
C PRO A 163 7.95 -0.32 -19.15
N SER A 164 7.36 0.39 -20.12
CA SER A 164 7.06 1.81 -19.98
C SER A 164 6.03 2.04 -18.86
N GLN A 165 5.84 3.28 -18.42
CA GLN A 165 4.85 3.59 -17.40
C GLN A 165 3.44 3.15 -17.81
N ILE A 166 3.05 3.39 -19.06
CA ILE A 166 1.73 2.97 -19.60
C ILE A 166 1.59 1.45 -19.59
N GLN A 167 2.64 0.71 -19.98
CA GLN A 167 2.64 -0.76 -19.96
C GLN A 167 2.62 -1.30 -18.53
N TRP A 168 3.31 -0.63 -17.60
CA TRP A 168 3.28 -0.96 -16.18
C TRP A 168 1.89 -0.80 -15.59
N ASP A 169 1.22 0.31 -15.88
CA ASP A 169 -0.10 0.62 -15.31
C ASP A 169 -1.20 -0.33 -15.80
N LYS A 170 -1.14 -0.69 -17.09
CA LYS A 170 -2.10 -1.58 -17.74
C LYS A 170 -1.80 -3.08 -17.54
N GLY A 171 -0.58 -3.42 -17.11
CA GLY A 171 -0.13 -4.80 -17.02
C GLY A 171 -0.80 -5.60 -15.90
N ASP A 172 -1.05 -6.88 -16.17
CA ASP A 172 -1.54 -7.85 -15.18
C ASP A 172 -0.46 -8.27 -14.17
N LEU A 173 0.81 -8.01 -14.48
CA LEU A 173 1.94 -8.25 -13.60
C LEU A 173 2.80 -6.99 -13.50
N LYS A 174 3.14 -6.62 -12.27
CA LYS A 174 4.04 -5.52 -11.91
C LYS A 174 5.10 -6.08 -10.96
N MET A 175 6.21 -6.55 -11.50
CA MET A 175 7.22 -7.27 -10.72
C MET A 175 8.58 -6.60 -10.80
N THR A 176 9.29 -6.55 -9.68
CA THR A 176 10.71 -6.20 -9.61
C THR A 176 11.49 -7.38 -9.06
N VAL A 177 12.54 -7.78 -9.74
CA VAL A 177 13.41 -8.87 -9.34
C VAL A 177 14.85 -8.37 -9.26
N ALA A 178 15.50 -8.59 -8.12
CA ALA A 178 16.93 -8.36 -7.98
C ALA A 178 17.70 -9.68 -7.91
N SER A 179 18.90 -9.69 -8.48
CA SER A 179 19.76 -10.86 -8.52
C SER A 179 21.22 -10.50 -8.29
N THR A 180 21.98 -11.43 -7.72
CA THR A 180 23.43 -11.52 -7.87
C THR A 180 23.80 -12.25 -9.15
N ALA A 181 25.07 -12.51 -9.41
CA ALA A 181 25.52 -13.29 -10.57
C ALA A 181 24.90 -14.71 -10.61
N GLU A 182 24.59 -15.29 -9.47
CA GLU A 182 24.18 -16.68 -9.36
C GLU A 182 22.72 -16.87 -8.94
N LYS A 183 22.17 -15.96 -8.11
CA LYS A 183 20.95 -16.20 -7.35
C LYS A 183 20.01 -14.99 -7.35
N VAL A 184 18.71 -15.27 -7.18
CA VAL A 184 17.69 -14.24 -6.94
C VAL A 184 17.75 -13.80 -5.49
N ILE A 185 17.82 -12.48 -5.24
CA ILE A 185 17.97 -11.89 -3.90
C ILE A 185 16.80 -11.04 -3.44
N MET A 186 15.90 -10.65 -4.33
CA MET A 186 14.69 -9.93 -3.97
C MET A 186 13.61 -10.12 -5.05
N ILE A 187 12.38 -10.29 -4.61
CA ILE A 187 11.18 -10.30 -5.45
C ILE A 187 10.14 -9.39 -4.79
N GLU A 188 9.58 -8.48 -5.56
CA GLU A 188 8.38 -7.74 -5.19
C GLU A 188 7.43 -7.69 -6.37
N ALA A 189 6.18 -8.09 -6.15
CA ALA A 189 5.18 -8.13 -7.23
C ALA A 189 3.80 -7.70 -6.75
N GLY A 190 3.05 -7.09 -7.67
CA GLY A 190 1.61 -7.01 -7.68
C GLY A 190 1.11 -7.70 -8.95
N ALA A 191 0.01 -8.43 -8.87
CA ALA A 191 -0.48 -9.22 -9.99
C ALA A 191 -2.02 -9.32 -9.98
N ASN A 192 -2.61 -9.37 -11.15
CA ASN A 192 -4.05 -9.57 -11.33
C ASN A 192 -4.34 -11.07 -11.45
N GLU A 193 -4.24 -11.81 -10.30
CA GLU A 193 -4.48 -13.26 -10.24
C GLU A 193 -3.64 -14.06 -11.26
N VAL A 194 -2.34 -13.70 -11.37
CA VAL A 194 -1.43 -14.37 -12.31
C VAL A 194 -1.07 -15.76 -11.79
N PRO A 195 -1.15 -16.81 -12.63
CA PRO A 195 -0.79 -18.17 -12.25
C PRO A 195 0.66 -18.28 -11.80
N GLU A 196 0.93 -19.11 -10.78
CA GLU A 196 2.25 -19.32 -10.20
C GLU A 196 3.34 -19.64 -11.24
N ALA A 197 3.02 -20.45 -12.22
CA ALA A 197 3.97 -20.82 -13.29
C ALA A 197 4.44 -19.62 -14.10
N LYS A 198 3.55 -18.66 -14.40
CA LYS A 198 3.89 -17.41 -15.10
C LYS A 198 4.72 -16.48 -14.24
N VAL A 199 4.42 -16.41 -12.94
CA VAL A 199 5.20 -15.65 -11.98
C VAL A 199 6.63 -16.19 -11.90
N ILE A 200 6.81 -17.52 -11.83
CA ILE A 200 8.13 -18.17 -11.82
C ILE A 200 8.86 -17.90 -13.14
N GLU A 201 8.20 -18.01 -14.29
CA GLU A 201 8.77 -17.66 -15.60
C GLU A 201 9.29 -16.22 -15.63
N ALA A 202 8.50 -15.26 -15.11
CA ALA A 202 8.89 -13.85 -15.04
C ALA A 202 10.10 -13.62 -14.13
N ILE A 203 10.18 -14.30 -12.98
CA ILE A 203 11.32 -14.21 -12.04
C ILE A 203 12.61 -14.60 -12.75
N TYR A 204 12.63 -15.75 -13.45
CA TYR A 204 13.86 -16.24 -14.07
C TYR A 204 14.21 -15.52 -15.36
N LYS A 205 13.22 -15.01 -16.11
CA LYS A 205 13.48 -14.10 -17.24
C LYS A 205 14.13 -12.80 -16.77
N ALA A 206 13.68 -12.24 -15.64
CA ALA A 206 14.32 -11.07 -15.02
C ALA A 206 15.73 -11.39 -14.53
N HIS A 207 15.94 -12.56 -13.94
CA HIS A 207 17.26 -13.02 -13.51
C HIS A 207 18.27 -13.09 -14.68
N GLU A 208 17.85 -13.60 -15.84
CA GLU A 208 18.66 -13.62 -17.07
C GLU A 208 19.05 -12.21 -17.52
N VAL A 209 18.11 -11.27 -17.51
CA VAL A 209 18.40 -9.86 -17.86
C VAL A 209 19.35 -9.23 -16.83
N ASN A 210 19.18 -9.53 -15.56
CA ASN A 210 20.08 -9.05 -14.51
C ASN A 210 21.53 -9.47 -14.73
N GLN A 211 21.81 -10.64 -15.36
CA GLN A 211 23.19 -11.05 -15.68
C GLN A 211 23.86 -10.06 -16.64
N THR A 212 23.15 -9.57 -17.65
CA THR A 212 23.72 -8.58 -18.59
C THR A 212 24.03 -7.25 -17.91
N ILE A 213 23.19 -6.84 -16.94
CA ILE A 213 23.43 -5.62 -16.15
C ILE A 213 24.62 -5.83 -15.20
N ILE A 214 24.75 -7.00 -14.57
CA ILE A 214 25.88 -7.36 -13.69
C ILE A 214 27.20 -7.33 -14.45
N GLU A 215 27.25 -7.89 -15.66
CA GLU A 215 28.43 -7.82 -16.53
C GLU A 215 28.82 -6.37 -16.85
N PHE A 216 27.84 -5.51 -17.13
CA PHE A 216 28.07 -4.10 -17.35
C PHE A 216 28.61 -3.40 -16.10
N ILE A 217 28.04 -3.67 -14.91
CA ILE A 217 28.54 -3.13 -13.63
C ILE A 217 29.97 -3.59 -13.38
N ASN A 218 30.29 -4.87 -13.57
CA ASN A 218 31.62 -5.41 -13.39
C ASN A 218 32.68 -4.73 -14.28
N LYS A 219 32.31 -4.43 -15.53
CA LYS A 219 33.17 -3.65 -16.44
C LYS A 219 33.45 -2.24 -15.88
N ILE A 220 32.45 -1.55 -15.36
CA ILE A 220 32.61 -0.23 -14.75
C ILE A 220 33.50 -0.32 -13.52
N VAL A 221 33.26 -1.30 -12.65
CA VAL A 221 34.05 -1.50 -11.42
C VAL A 221 35.51 -1.80 -11.71
N ALA A 222 35.81 -2.62 -12.72
CA ALA A 222 37.19 -2.92 -13.13
C ALA A 222 37.96 -1.67 -13.57
N GLU A 223 37.28 -0.65 -14.14
CA GLU A 223 37.94 0.54 -14.67
C GLU A 223 37.86 1.77 -13.72
N ALA A 224 36.86 1.85 -12.86
CA ALA A 224 36.57 3.02 -12.03
C ALA A 224 36.39 2.70 -10.54
N GLY A 225 36.42 1.44 -10.14
CA GLY A 225 36.30 1.00 -8.76
C GLY A 225 37.46 1.44 -7.89
N LYS A 226 37.18 1.72 -6.62
CA LYS A 226 38.17 2.02 -5.58
C LYS A 226 38.44 0.78 -4.76
N PRO A 227 39.69 0.63 -4.19
CA PRO A 227 39.96 -0.37 -3.16
C PRO A 227 39.02 -0.19 -1.98
N LYS A 228 38.50 -1.28 -1.43
CA LYS A 228 37.62 -1.23 -0.26
C LYS A 228 38.39 -0.85 0.99
N HIS A 229 37.85 0.05 1.82
CA HIS A 229 38.47 0.45 3.08
C HIS A 229 38.40 -0.66 4.12
N SER A 230 39.37 -0.71 5.01
CA SER A 230 39.33 -1.55 6.20
C SER A 230 38.39 -0.95 7.24
N TYR A 231 37.77 -1.78 8.05
CA TYR A 231 36.90 -1.37 9.12
C TYR A 231 37.14 -2.19 10.39
N GLU A 232 36.70 -1.69 11.52
CA GLU A 232 36.73 -2.40 12.79
C GLU A 232 35.60 -3.43 12.82
N SER A 233 36.00 -4.72 12.89
CA SER A 233 35.07 -5.84 12.94
C SER A 233 34.42 -5.96 14.32
N CYS A 234 33.11 -6.08 14.36
CA CYS A 234 32.33 -6.35 15.58
C CYS A 234 32.03 -7.85 15.74
N ALA A 235 32.82 -8.72 15.11
CA ALA A 235 32.68 -10.17 15.22
C ALA A 235 32.98 -10.66 16.65
N ILE A 236 32.14 -11.57 17.13
CA ILE A 236 32.29 -12.18 18.46
C ILE A 236 33.52 -13.07 18.48
N PRO A 237 34.38 -12.99 19.52
CA PRO A 237 35.52 -13.89 19.66
C PRO A 237 35.10 -15.37 19.62
N ALA A 238 35.74 -16.18 18.76
CA ALA A 238 35.39 -17.59 18.61
C ALA A 238 35.49 -18.36 19.92
N GLN A 239 36.48 -18.02 20.76
CA GLN A 239 36.66 -18.62 22.08
C GLN A 239 35.49 -18.38 23.02
N MET A 240 34.86 -17.21 22.94
CA MET A 240 33.69 -16.87 23.78
C MET A 240 32.55 -17.87 23.61
N PHE A 241 32.28 -18.34 22.40
CA PHE A 241 31.23 -19.36 22.19
C PHE A 241 31.57 -20.69 22.88
N GLU A 242 32.81 -21.11 22.87
CA GLU A 242 33.24 -22.36 23.53
C GLU A 242 33.14 -22.20 25.06
N ASP A 243 33.44 -21.03 25.58
CA ASP A 243 33.31 -20.76 27.01
C ASP A 243 31.81 -20.63 27.44
N MET A 244 30.99 -20.00 26.60
CA MET A 244 29.51 -19.96 26.82
C MET A 244 28.90 -21.37 26.91
N LYS A 245 29.29 -22.30 26.03
CA LYS A 245 28.80 -23.67 26.01
C LYS A 245 29.17 -24.50 27.28
N LYS A 246 30.23 -24.10 27.98
CA LYS A 246 30.60 -24.73 29.29
C LYS A 246 29.71 -24.28 30.42
N ILE A 247 29.12 -23.09 30.33
CA ILE A 247 28.28 -22.45 31.34
C ILE A 247 26.81 -22.73 31.07
N VAL A 248 26.37 -22.60 29.82
CA VAL A 248 25.03 -22.91 29.32
C VAL A 248 25.17 -23.92 28.21
N THR A 249 24.80 -25.17 28.48
CA THR A 249 24.95 -26.26 27.51
C THR A 249 24.01 -26.07 26.29
N PRO A 250 24.28 -26.71 25.14
CA PRO A 250 23.36 -26.68 24.00
C PRO A 250 21.95 -27.16 24.34
N GLU A 251 21.82 -28.14 25.25
CA GLU A 251 20.55 -28.67 25.70
C GLU A 251 19.79 -27.64 26.55
N GLU A 252 20.45 -26.95 27.47
CA GLU A 252 19.84 -25.84 28.26
C GLU A 252 19.39 -24.70 27.36
N MET A 253 20.17 -24.35 26.32
CA MET A 253 19.76 -23.33 25.36
C MET A 253 18.57 -23.79 24.51
N GLU A 254 18.53 -25.08 24.12
CA GLU A 254 17.39 -25.64 23.39
C GLU A 254 16.13 -25.62 24.25
N GLU A 255 16.20 -26.00 25.52
CA GLU A 255 15.07 -25.92 26.46
C GLU A 255 14.60 -24.47 26.64
N ALA A 256 15.52 -23.49 26.68
CA ALA A 256 15.17 -22.10 26.85
C ALA A 256 14.41 -21.52 25.64
N VAL A 257 14.69 -21.96 24.42
CA VAL A 257 14.03 -21.47 23.21
C VAL A 257 12.80 -22.29 22.80
N PHE A 258 12.66 -23.55 23.31
CA PHE A 258 11.60 -24.45 22.92
C PHE A 258 10.33 -24.19 23.75
N THR A 259 9.48 -23.29 23.25
CA THR A 259 8.15 -22.98 23.80
C THR A 259 7.32 -22.25 22.75
N ASP A 260 6.02 -22.46 22.74
CA ASP A 260 5.05 -21.72 21.93
C ASP A 260 4.74 -20.31 22.46
N GLU A 261 5.03 -20.07 23.75
CA GLU A 261 4.79 -18.81 24.45
C GLU A 261 5.99 -17.85 24.32
N LYS A 262 5.81 -16.74 23.59
CA LYS A 262 6.86 -15.72 23.39
C LYS A 262 7.40 -15.15 24.71
N GLN A 263 6.51 -14.82 25.67
CA GLN A 263 6.90 -14.21 26.95
C GLN A 263 7.70 -15.19 27.81
N VAL A 264 7.31 -16.47 27.84
CA VAL A 264 8.05 -17.53 28.57
C VAL A 264 9.44 -17.69 27.98
N ARG A 265 9.58 -17.70 26.65
CA ARG A 265 10.89 -17.75 25.97
C ARG A 265 11.77 -16.56 26.32
N GLU A 266 11.23 -15.34 26.29
CA GLU A 266 11.97 -14.13 26.65
C GLU A 266 12.49 -14.18 28.10
N GLU A 267 11.68 -14.68 29.01
CA GLU A 267 12.10 -14.85 30.41
C GLU A 267 13.19 -15.94 30.56
N ASN A 268 13.05 -17.07 29.86
CA ASN A 268 14.07 -18.13 29.86
C ASN A 268 15.40 -17.59 29.35
N ILE A 269 15.39 -16.77 28.28
CA ILE A 269 16.61 -16.18 27.73
C ILE A 269 17.22 -15.14 28.65
N LYS A 270 16.41 -14.36 29.39
CA LYS A 270 16.93 -13.47 30.43
C LYS A 270 17.66 -14.25 31.51
N ASN A 271 17.13 -15.40 31.95
CA ASN A 271 17.76 -16.26 32.93
C ASN A 271 19.09 -16.83 32.41
N VAL A 272 19.13 -17.26 31.14
CA VAL A 272 20.37 -17.70 30.49
C VAL A 272 21.39 -16.57 30.41
N THR A 273 20.96 -15.37 30.05
CA THR A 273 21.82 -14.17 29.96
C THR A 273 22.41 -13.83 31.33
N ALA A 274 21.60 -13.79 32.40
CA ALA A 274 22.05 -13.50 33.73
C ALA A 274 23.10 -14.50 34.23
N LYS A 275 22.93 -15.80 33.92
CA LYS A 275 23.90 -16.87 34.23
C LYS A 275 25.26 -16.65 33.55
N LEU A 276 25.25 -16.15 32.32
CA LEU A 276 26.46 -15.81 31.57
C LEU A 276 27.09 -14.50 32.06
N GLU A 277 26.30 -13.50 32.42
CA GLU A 277 26.76 -12.23 33.02
C GLU A 277 27.52 -12.51 34.33
N GLU A 278 26.97 -13.34 35.22
CA GLU A 278 27.61 -13.73 36.45
C GLU A 278 28.93 -14.48 36.23
N ALA A 279 28.95 -15.42 35.26
CA ALA A 279 30.14 -16.20 34.94
C ALA A 279 31.25 -15.38 34.27
N PHE A 280 30.91 -14.33 33.55
CA PHE A 280 31.88 -13.46 32.85
C PHE A 280 32.08 -12.11 33.56
N ALA A 281 31.67 -11.98 34.83
CA ALA A 281 31.73 -10.70 35.57
C ALA A 281 33.10 -10.04 35.57
N ASP A 282 34.19 -10.84 35.53
CA ASP A 282 35.58 -10.35 35.51
C ASP A 282 36.16 -10.13 34.10
N ASN A 283 35.35 -10.34 33.04
CA ASN A 283 35.78 -10.20 31.65
C ASN A 283 35.01 -9.10 30.90
N GLU A 284 35.53 -7.87 30.97
CA GLU A 284 34.89 -6.69 30.36
C GLU A 284 34.73 -6.82 28.83
N GLU A 285 35.68 -7.51 28.14
CA GLU A 285 35.63 -7.73 26.70
C GLU A 285 34.42 -8.61 26.33
N TYR A 286 34.18 -9.69 27.09
CA TYR A 286 33.00 -10.55 26.85
C TYR A 286 31.71 -9.87 27.22
N LEU A 287 31.66 -9.10 28.29
CA LEU A 287 30.46 -8.37 28.71
C LEU A 287 30.03 -7.33 27.68
N ALA A 288 30.99 -6.68 27.02
CA ALA A 288 30.70 -5.68 26.00
C ALA A 288 29.93 -6.22 24.77
N VAL A 289 30.10 -7.51 24.45
CA VAL A 289 29.46 -8.17 23.30
C VAL A 289 28.49 -9.31 23.70
N LEU A 290 28.19 -9.44 25.00
CA LEU A 290 27.41 -10.57 25.52
C LEU A 290 26.00 -10.66 24.91
N GLY A 291 25.33 -9.54 24.73
CA GLY A 291 23.98 -9.49 24.12
C GLY A 291 23.98 -10.11 22.72
N GLU A 292 24.92 -9.69 21.88
CA GLU A 292 25.08 -10.24 20.53
C GLU A 292 25.53 -11.72 20.57
N ALA A 293 26.39 -12.10 21.51
CA ALA A 293 26.83 -13.48 21.66
C ALA A 293 25.67 -14.42 22.05
N VAL A 294 24.82 -14.01 22.98
CA VAL A 294 23.59 -14.74 23.35
C VAL A 294 22.63 -14.85 22.16
N TYR A 295 22.44 -13.75 21.42
CA TYR A 295 21.62 -13.76 20.19
C TYR A 295 22.16 -14.77 19.18
N GLN A 296 23.46 -14.78 18.91
CA GLN A 296 24.08 -15.73 17.97
C GLN A 296 24.01 -17.18 18.49
N TYR A 297 24.09 -17.41 19.80
CA TYR A 297 23.94 -18.74 20.37
C TYR A 297 22.50 -19.26 20.19
N GLN A 298 21.50 -18.45 20.50
CA GLN A 298 20.10 -18.78 20.22
C GLN A 298 19.90 -19.11 18.73
N LYS A 299 20.42 -18.24 17.85
CA LYS A 299 20.32 -18.42 16.39
C LYS A 299 20.91 -19.77 15.96
N LYS A 300 22.12 -20.11 16.40
CA LYS A 300 22.75 -21.41 16.08
C LYS A 300 21.91 -22.58 16.60
N THR A 301 21.38 -22.49 17.81
CA THR A 301 20.54 -23.53 18.41
C THR A 301 19.25 -23.73 17.61
N VAL A 302 18.47 -22.67 17.36
CA VAL A 302 17.22 -22.74 16.61
C VAL A 302 17.43 -23.24 15.19
N ARG A 303 18.48 -22.77 14.50
CA ARG A 303 18.81 -23.25 13.15
C ARG A 303 19.15 -24.74 13.13
N LYS A 304 19.91 -25.24 14.12
CA LYS A 304 20.21 -26.67 14.26
C LYS A 304 18.91 -27.47 14.48
N MET A 305 18.05 -27.04 15.39
CA MET A 305 16.76 -27.68 15.65
C MET A 305 15.93 -27.84 14.37
N ILE A 306 15.82 -26.76 13.60
CA ILE A 306 15.02 -26.76 12.35
C ILE A 306 15.68 -27.62 11.28
N LEU A 307 16.98 -27.39 11.00
CA LEU A 307 17.68 -27.97 9.86
C LEU A 307 18.03 -29.45 10.04
N LYS A 308 18.46 -29.84 11.26
CA LYS A 308 18.96 -31.21 11.54
C LYS A 308 17.89 -32.07 12.23
N ASP A 309 17.15 -31.48 13.19
CA ASP A 309 16.22 -32.23 14.00
C ASP A 309 14.78 -32.12 13.50
N HIS A 310 14.53 -31.28 12.47
CA HIS A 310 13.21 -30.94 11.90
C HIS A 310 12.20 -30.50 12.97
N LYS A 311 12.68 -29.84 14.02
CA LYS A 311 11.94 -29.41 15.20
C LYS A 311 11.83 -27.89 15.22
N ARG A 312 10.63 -27.36 15.14
CA ARG A 312 10.38 -25.93 15.27
C ARG A 312 10.35 -25.49 16.74
N PRO A 313 10.71 -24.25 17.08
CA PRO A 313 10.76 -23.76 18.47
C PRO A 313 9.44 -23.86 19.21
N ASP A 314 8.30 -23.82 18.52
CA ASP A 314 6.95 -23.95 19.08
C ASP A 314 6.34 -25.37 18.95
N GLY A 315 7.13 -26.34 18.52
CA GLY A 315 6.73 -27.74 18.41
C GLY A 315 5.88 -28.10 17.21
N ARG A 316 5.55 -27.14 16.31
CA ARG A 316 4.80 -27.42 15.09
C ARG A 316 5.59 -28.26 14.07
N ALA A 317 4.89 -28.97 13.20
CA ALA A 317 5.47 -29.52 11.99
C ALA A 317 5.92 -28.42 11.01
N LEU A 318 6.83 -28.74 10.08
CA LEU A 318 7.43 -27.76 9.17
C LEU A 318 6.41 -27.06 8.25
N ASP A 319 5.31 -27.71 7.93
CA ASP A 319 4.21 -27.22 7.09
C ASP A 319 2.96 -26.80 7.84
N GLN A 320 2.97 -26.91 9.17
CA GLN A 320 1.83 -26.61 10.02
C GLN A 320 1.65 -25.10 10.22
N ILE A 321 0.41 -24.65 10.01
CA ILE A 321 -0.04 -23.28 10.28
C ILE A 321 -0.42 -23.18 11.77
N ARG A 322 -0.17 -22.03 12.39
CA ARG A 322 -0.63 -21.71 13.75
C ARG A 322 -2.16 -21.77 13.86
N PRO A 323 -2.74 -21.94 15.06
CA PRO A 323 -4.18 -21.89 15.24
C PRO A 323 -4.80 -20.64 14.65
N LEU A 324 -5.91 -20.80 13.92
CA LEU A 324 -6.59 -19.74 13.18
C LEU A 324 -7.94 -19.42 13.81
N ALA A 325 -8.26 -18.12 13.88
CA ALA A 325 -9.61 -17.64 14.19
C ALA A 325 -9.91 -16.36 13.37
N ALA A 326 -11.17 -16.21 12.97
CA ALA A 326 -11.63 -15.01 12.29
C ALA A 326 -13.04 -14.64 12.75
N GLU A 327 -13.26 -13.35 12.96
CA GLU A 327 -14.54 -12.78 13.38
C GLU A 327 -14.83 -11.52 12.54
N VAL A 328 -16.11 -11.29 12.25
CA VAL A 328 -16.58 -10.07 11.58
C VAL A 328 -17.49 -9.28 12.52
N ASP A 329 -17.67 -7.97 12.26
CA ASP A 329 -18.54 -7.06 13.03
C ASP A 329 -18.15 -6.86 14.49
N ILE A 330 -16.87 -6.97 14.80
CA ILE A 330 -16.38 -6.84 16.18
C ILE A 330 -16.44 -5.41 16.73
N ILE A 331 -16.51 -4.40 15.87
CA ILE A 331 -16.58 -2.99 16.25
C ILE A 331 -17.94 -2.42 15.82
N PRO A 332 -18.79 -1.99 16.76
CA PRO A 332 -20.07 -1.34 16.45
C PRO A 332 -19.85 0.03 15.79
N ARG A 333 -20.80 0.47 14.97
CA ARG A 333 -20.88 1.78 14.32
C ARG A 333 -19.86 2.07 13.21
N VAL A 334 -18.94 1.17 12.92
CA VAL A 334 -18.10 1.25 11.72
C VAL A 334 -18.84 0.67 10.50
N HIS A 335 -18.30 0.88 9.29
CA HIS A 335 -18.99 0.42 8.07
C HIS A 335 -18.77 -1.08 7.83
N GLY A 336 -17.63 -1.63 8.26
CA GLY A 336 -17.32 -3.04 8.33
C GLY A 336 -16.08 -3.25 9.18
N SER A 337 -15.99 -4.36 9.90
CA SER A 337 -14.82 -4.72 10.70
C SER A 337 -14.62 -6.22 10.75
N ALA A 338 -13.36 -6.62 10.90
CA ALA A 338 -12.98 -8.01 11.09
C ALA A 338 -11.74 -8.13 11.96
N MET A 339 -11.65 -9.21 12.68
CA MET A 339 -10.46 -9.63 13.39
C MET A 339 -9.97 -10.95 12.80
N PHE A 340 -8.67 -11.03 12.56
CA PHE A 340 -8.01 -12.24 12.13
C PHE A 340 -6.87 -12.57 13.09
N THR A 341 -6.90 -13.78 13.63
CA THR A 341 -5.92 -14.28 14.60
C THR A 341 -5.22 -15.50 14.03
N ARG A 342 -3.89 -15.52 14.15
CA ARG A 342 -3.04 -16.65 13.78
C ARG A 342 -1.99 -16.84 14.88
N GLY A 343 -2.23 -17.76 15.79
CA GLY A 343 -1.47 -17.91 17.03
C GLY A 343 -1.41 -16.58 17.79
N GLN A 344 -0.22 -16.13 18.12
CA GLN A 344 0.05 -14.84 18.79
C GLN A 344 0.23 -13.67 17.79
N THR A 345 -0.49 -13.68 16.69
CA THR A 345 -0.59 -12.55 15.75
C THR A 345 -2.06 -12.22 15.54
N GLN A 346 -2.49 -11.03 15.95
CA GLN A 346 -3.88 -10.60 15.92
C GLN A 346 -4.01 -9.22 15.27
N ILE A 347 -4.85 -9.13 14.24
CA ILE A 347 -5.13 -7.91 13.49
C ILE A 347 -6.62 -7.62 13.52
N CYS A 348 -6.97 -6.41 13.92
CA CYS A 348 -8.28 -5.83 13.70
C CYS A 348 -8.24 -4.93 12.47
N ASN A 349 -9.10 -5.19 11.49
CA ASN A 349 -9.24 -4.30 10.32
C ASN A 349 -10.62 -3.64 10.30
N VAL A 350 -10.63 -2.36 9.95
CA VAL A 350 -11.84 -1.53 9.85
C VAL A 350 -11.94 -0.96 8.45
N CYS A 351 -13.09 -1.18 7.80
CA CYS A 351 -13.43 -0.62 6.50
C CYS A 351 -14.31 0.62 6.66
N THR A 352 -13.96 1.67 5.95
CA THR A 352 -14.75 2.91 5.84
C THR A 352 -15.05 3.18 4.37
N LEU A 353 -16.32 3.44 4.07
CA LEU A 353 -16.82 3.80 2.75
C LEU A 353 -17.19 5.28 2.73
N ALA A 354 -16.87 5.96 1.65
CA ALA A 354 -17.15 7.39 1.48
C ALA A 354 -17.46 7.69 0.00
N PRO A 355 -18.06 8.86 -0.32
CA PRO A 355 -18.20 9.32 -1.70
C PRO A 355 -16.85 9.45 -2.42
N LEU A 356 -16.88 9.45 -3.75
CA LEU A 356 -15.67 9.57 -4.59
C LEU A 356 -14.92 10.91 -4.41
N SER A 357 -15.58 11.96 -3.91
CA SER A 357 -14.92 13.21 -3.51
C SER A 357 -13.88 13.05 -2.39
N GLU A 358 -13.93 11.94 -1.64
CA GLU A 358 -13.00 11.64 -0.53
C GLU A 358 -11.80 10.78 -0.94
N VAL A 359 -11.58 10.54 -2.25
CA VAL A 359 -10.39 9.83 -2.72
C VAL A 359 -9.11 10.57 -2.34
N GLN A 360 -8.06 9.84 -2.03
CA GLN A 360 -6.76 10.42 -1.75
C GLN A 360 -6.21 11.11 -3.00
N LYS A 361 -5.85 12.40 -2.89
CA LYS A 361 -5.15 13.09 -3.97
C LYS A 361 -3.67 12.70 -3.95
N VAL A 362 -3.14 12.42 -5.13
CA VAL A 362 -1.72 12.05 -5.33
C VAL A 362 -1.05 13.14 -6.16
N ASP A 363 0.08 13.64 -5.66
CA ASP A 363 0.94 14.61 -6.35
C ASP A 363 2.35 14.00 -6.46
N GLY A 364 2.61 13.30 -7.54
CA GLY A 364 3.83 12.52 -7.76
C GLY A 364 4.44 12.75 -9.14
N LEU A 365 5.46 11.94 -9.45
CA LEU A 365 6.15 11.98 -10.75
C LEU A 365 5.32 11.34 -11.87
N ASP A 366 4.38 10.46 -11.54
CA ASP A 366 3.43 9.91 -12.51
C ASP A 366 2.26 10.88 -12.71
N GLU A 367 2.19 11.46 -13.91
CA GLU A 367 1.15 12.44 -14.24
C GLU A 367 -0.23 11.81 -14.48
N ASN A 368 -0.29 10.51 -14.72
CA ASN A 368 -1.54 9.78 -14.95
C ASN A 368 -2.23 9.41 -13.64
N VAL A 369 -1.48 9.32 -12.53
CA VAL A 369 -2.02 8.95 -11.21
C VAL A 369 -2.22 10.21 -10.37
N THR A 370 -3.43 10.76 -10.40
CA THR A 370 -3.81 11.96 -9.64
C THR A 370 -4.62 11.66 -8.37
N SER A 371 -5.15 10.44 -8.25
CA SER A 371 -5.96 10.02 -7.12
C SER A 371 -5.85 8.52 -6.86
N LYS A 372 -6.20 8.12 -5.64
CA LYS A 372 -6.22 6.74 -5.18
C LYS A 372 -7.55 6.47 -4.50
N ARG A 373 -8.38 5.59 -5.08
CA ARG A 373 -9.72 5.25 -4.60
C ARG A 373 -9.71 4.28 -3.43
N TYR A 374 -8.82 3.28 -3.47
CA TYR A 374 -8.61 2.33 -2.39
C TYR A 374 -7.36 2.70 -1.61
N MET A 375 -7.49 2.81 -0.30
CA MET A 375 -6.42 3.11 0.64
C MET A 375 -6.37 2.02 1.69
N HIS A 376 -5.20 1.43 1.90
CA HIS A 376 -4.96 0.50 2.99
C HIS A 376 -3.89 1.05 3.93
N HIS A 377 -4.26 1.37 5.15
CA HIS A 377 -3.35 1.82 6.20
C HIS A 377 -3.08 0.72 7.21
N TYR A 378 -1.87 0.69 7.73
CA TYR A 378 -1.40 -0.31 8.67
C TYR A 378 -0.71 0.36 9.84
N ASN A 379 -1.13 0.06 11.05
CA ASN A 379 -0.58 0.58 12.30
C ASN A 379 0.03 -0.54 13.14
N PHE A 380 1.22 -0.27 13.67
CA PHE A 380 1.98 -1.22 14.51
C PHE A 380 2.37 -0.54 15.83
N PRO A 381 1.45 -0.44 16.79
CA PRO A 381 1.73 0.17 18.09
C PRO A 381 2.67 -0.71 18.91
N SER A 382 3.50 -0.10 19.74
CA SER A 382 4.54 -0.80 20.51
C SER A 382 3.98 -1.85 21.49
N TYR A 383 2.78 -1.63 22.02
CA TYR A 383 2.14 -2.62 22.90
C TYR A 383 1.90 -3.98 22.22
N SER A 384 1.77 -4.01 20.89
CA SER A 384 1.54 -5.26 20.14
C SER A 384 2.69 -6.28 20.25
N VAL A 385 3.86 -5.83 20.64
CA VAL A 385 5.06 -6.65 20.90
C VAL A 385 5.52 -6.55 22.36
N GLY A 386 4.76 -5.89 23.24
CA GLY A 386 5.09 -5.72 24.66
C GLY A 386 6.13 -4.65 24.95
N GLU A 387 6.39 -3.73 24.00
CA GLU A 387 7.38 -2.66 24.14
C GLU A 387 6.74 -1.32 24.53
N THR A 388 7.55 -0.44 25.13
CA THR A 388 7.18 0.96 25.40
C THR A 388 7.87 1.88 24.40
N LYS A 389 7.09 2.65 23.62
CA LYS A 389 7.64 3.59 22.63
C LYS A 389 6.69 4.74 22.39
N VAL A 390 7.22 5.94 22.25
CA VAL A 390 6.43 7.12 21.87
C VAL A 390 5.98 6.98 20.41
N SER A 391 4.68 7.10 20.17
CA SER A 391 4.13 7.11 18.80
C SER A 391 4.52 8.40 18.06
N ARG A 392 5.16 8.24 16.91
CA ARG A 392 5.57 9.36 16.02
C ARG A 392 4.91 9.29 14.65
N GLY A 393 3.81 8.53 14.54
CA GLY A 393 3.17 8.20 13.27
C GLY A 393 3.80 7.00 12.57
N PRO A 394 3.27 6.60 11.40
CA PRO A 394 3.72 5.42 10.68
C PRO A 394 5.15 5.58 10.17
N GLY A 395 5.98 4.58 10.43
CA GLY A 395 7.33 4.47 9.91
C GLY A 395 7.36 3.80 8.51
N ARG A 396 8.55 3.73 7.90
CA ARG A 396 8.74 3.11 6.58
C ARG A 396 8.27 1.65 6.53
N ARG A 397 8.43 0.89 7.63
CA ARG A 397 7.97 -0.52 7.71
C ARG A 397 6.45 -0.61 7.66
N GLU A 398 5.75 0.24 8.39
CA GLU A 398 4.29 0.30 8.42
C GLU A 398 3.71 0.70 7.05
N ILE A 399 4.31 1.68 6.38
CA ILE A 399 3.94 2.07 5.00
C ILE A 399 4.12 0.88 4.06
N GLY A 400 5.24 0.16 4.14
CA GLY A 400 5.51 -1.00 3.30
C GLY A 400 4.54 -2.18 3.54
N HIS A 401 4.17 -2.45 4.80
CA HIS A 401 3.20 -3.48 5.15
C HIS A 401 1.78 -3.12 4.67
N GLY A 402 1.40 -1.85 4.81
CA GLY A 402 0.13 -1.34 4.30
C GLY A 402 0.03 -1.47 2.78
N ALA A 403 1.06 -1.04 2.07
CA ALA A 403 1.13 -1.12 0.61
C ALA A 403 1.10 -2.56 0.07
N LEU A 404 1.68 -3.52 0.79
CA LEU A 404 1.61 -4.94 0.41
C LEU A 404 0.18 -5.46 0.49
N ALA A 405 -0.53 -5.21 1.59
CA ALA A 405 -1.92 -5.63 1.76
C ALA A 405 -2.87 -4.90 0.78
N GLU A 406 -2.61 -3.62 0.50
CA GLU A 406 -3.34 -2.86 -0.53
C GLU A 406 -3.19 -3.50 -1.90
N ARG A 407 -1.97 -3.74 -2.32
CA ARG A 407 -1.64 -4.36 -3.61
C ARG A 407 -2.26 -5.75 -3.74
N ALA A 408 -2.32 -6.51 -2.64
CA ALA A 408 -2.92 -7.84 -2.59
C ALA A 408 -4.42 -7.84 -2.89
N LEU A 409 -5.14 -6.78 -2.49
CA LEU A 409 -6.60 -6.69 -2.58
C LEU A 409 -7.10 -5.92 -3.80
N LEU A 410 -6.28 -5.03 -4.38
CA LEU A 410 -6.64 -4.24 -5.56
C LEU A 410 -7.27 -5.06 -6.70
N PRO A 411 -6.75 -6.24 -7.09
CA PRO A 411 -7.28 -7.00 -8.21
C PRO A 411 -8.71 -7.50 -8.03
N VAL A 412 -9.13 -7.70 -6.78
CA VAL A 412 -10.46 -8.25 -6.46
C VAL A 412 -11.51 -7.19 -6.13
N LEU A 413 -11.12 -5.92 -6.06
CA LEU A 413 -12.08 -4.84 -5.83
C LEU A 413 -12.98 -4.62 -7.04
N PRO A 414 -14.25 -4.22 -6.82
CA PRO A 414 -15.15 -3.81 -7.89
C PRO A 414 -14.64 -2.54 -8.58
N SER A 415 -15.02 -2.34 -9.84
CA SER A 415 -14.76 -1.09 -10.55
C SER A 415 -15.48 0.09 -9.88
N GLU A 416 -15.11 1.31 -10.28
CA GLU A 416 -15.76 2.52 -9.81
C GLU A 416 -17.24 2.60 -10.27
N GLU A 417 -17.52 2.09 -11.45
CA GLU A 417 -18.87 2.02 -12.02
C GLU A 417 -19.77 1.04 -11.25
N GLU A 418 -19.21 -0.13 -10.86
CA GLU A 418 -19.94 -1.15 -10.08
C GLU A 418 -20.15 -0.75 -8.63
N PHE A 419 -19.21 -0.01 -8.03
CA PHE A 419 -19.24 0.37 -6.63
C PHE A 419 -18.60 1.76 -6.43
N PRO A 420 -19.38 2.85 -6.59
CA PRO A 420 -18.86 4.23 -6.66
C PRO A 420 -18.49 4.81 -5.28
N TYR A 421 -17.64 4.13 -4.53
CA TYR A 421 -17.15 4.56 -3.23
C TYR A 421 -15.62 4.71 -3.23
N ALA A 422 -15.14 5.72 -2.53
CA ALA A 422 -13.81 5.70 -1.97
C ALA A 422 -13.78 4.70 -0.81
N ILE A 423 -12.79 3.82 -0.78
CA ILE A 423 -12.68 2.72 0.18
C ILE A 423 -11.40 2.90 0.99
N ARG A 424 -11.53 2.94 2.31
CA ARG A 424 -10.38 2.97 3.20
C ARG A 424 -10.44 1.82 4.19
N THR A 425 -9.42 0.97 4.21
CA THR A 425 -9.21 -0.04 5.25
C THR A 425 -8.05 0.34 6.16
N VAL A 426 -8.20 0.09 7.44
CA VAL A 426 -7.14 0.33 8.45
C VAL A 426 -6.94 -0.92 9.26
N SER A 427 -5.72 -1.45 9.22
CA SER A 427 -5.30 -2.58 10.05
C SER A 427 -4.63 -2.08 11.31
N GLU A 428 -5.20 -2.41 12.44
CA GLU A 428 -4.64 -2.18 13.77
C GLU A 428 -4.04 -3.49 14.30
N THR A 429 -2.74 -3.47 14.57
CA THR A 429 -2.06 -4.65 15.14
C THR A 429 -2.28 -4.71 16.63
N PHE A 430 -3.05 -5.70 17.10
CA PHE A 430 -3.29 -5.90 18.54
C PHE A 430 -2.20 -6.74 19.18
N GLU A 431 -1.72 -7.77 18.46
CA GLU A 431 -0.63 -8.63 18.89
C GLU A 431 0.20 -9.09 17.72
N SER A 432 1.53 -9.22 17.89
CA SER A 432 2.45 -9.62 16.82
C SER A 432 3.50 -10.60 17.27
N ASN A 433 3.52 -11.75 16.62
CA ASN A 433 4.60 -12.74 16.65
C ASN A 433 4.88 -13.29 15.24
N GLY A 434 5.22 -12.39 14.32
CA GLY A 434 5.62 -12.71 12.94
C GLY A 434 4.47 -12.67 11.91
N SER A 435 4.83 -12.25 10.70
CA SER A 435 3.98 -12.19 9.50
C SER A 435 2.65 -11.43 9.66
N THR A 436 2.72 -10.28 10.31
CA THR A 436 1.55 -9.43 10.62
C THR A 436 0.90 -8.84 9.36
N SER A 437 1.69 -8.52 8.32
CA SER A 437 1.15 -8.01 7.04
C SER A 437 0.25 -9.01 6.32
N MET A 438 0.53 -10.30 6.45
CA MET A 438 -0.32 -11.35 5.86
C MET A 438 -1.62 -11.53 6.64
N ALA A 439 -1.57 -11.44 7.97
CA ALA A 439 -2.78 -11.37 8.79
C ALA A 439 -3.62 -10.12 8.47
N SER A 440 -2.96 -8.99 8.21
CA SER A 440 -3.58 -7.74 7.75
C SER A 440 -4.34 -7.93 6.43
N THR A 441 -3.76 -8.62 5.46
CA THR A 441 -4.43 -8.94 4.18
C THR A 441 -5.70 -9.76 4.40
N CYS A 442 -5.63 -10.82 5.23
CA CYS A 442 -6.80 -11.66 5.54
C CYS A 442 -7.89 -10.86 6.27
N ALA A 443 -7.52 -10.08 7.30
CA ALA A 443 -8.47 -9.24 8.05
C ALA A 443 -9.14 -8.19 7.15
N SER A 444 -8.37 -7.57 6.24
CA SER A 444 -8.89 -6.57 5.30
C SER A 444 -9.87 -7.18 4.29
N CYS A 445 -9.56 -8.35 3.76
CA CYS A 445 -10.48 -9.08 2.90
C CYS A 445 -11.82 -9.32 3.60
N LEU A 446 -11.80 -9.80 4.84
CA LEU A 446 -13.00 -10.05 5.64
C LEU A 446 -13.76 -8.76 5.96
N SER A 447 -13.08 -7.67 6.32
CA SER A 447 -13.72 -6.39 6.65
C SER A 447 -14.37 -5.73 5.43
N LEU A 448 -13.76 -5.85 4.23
CA LEU A 448 -14.36 -5.43 2.96
C LEU A 448 -15.66 -6.20 2.69
N MET A 449 -15.64 -7.52 2.85
CA MET A 449 -16.84 -8.36 2.69
C MET A 449 -17.93 -8.01 3.71
N ALA A 450 -17.55 -7.77 4.97
CA ALA A 450 -18.46 -7.35 6.03
C ALA A 450 -19.05 -5.95 5.80
N ALA A 451 -18.29 -5.05 5.16
CA ALA A 451 -18.76 -3.71 4.77
C ALA A 451 -19.73 -3.73 3.58
N GLY A 452 -19.90 -4.86 2.91
CA GLY A 452 -20.73 -4.97 1.70
C GLY A 452 -20.02 -4.52 0.42
N VAL A 453 -18.68 -4.48 0.41
CA VAL A 453 -17.92 -4.26 -0.81
C VAL A 453 -17.97 -5.56 -1.63
N PRO A 454 -18.50 -5.54 -2.87
CA PRO A 454 -18.66 -6.75 -3.69
C PRO A 454 -17.31 -7.16 -4.32
N ILE A 455 -16.37 -7.59 -3.48
CA ILE A 455 -15.10 -8.12 -3.98
C ILE A 455 -15.35 -9.35 -4.84
N LYS A 456 -14.57 -9.50 -5.91
CA LYS A 456 -14.74 -10.57 -6.90
C LYS A 456 -14.43 -11.94 -6.33
N LYS A 457 -13.40 -12.04 -5.48
CA LYS A 457 -12.90 -13.26 -4.87
C LYS A 457 -12.26 -12.98 -3.52
N MET A 458 -12.22 -14.01 -2.66
CA MET A 458 -11.51 -13.96 -1.39
C MET A 458 -10.00 -14.01 -1.62
N VAL A 459 -9.26 -13.24 -0.84
CA VAL A 459 -7.79 -13.20 -0.87
C VAL A 459 -7.26 -13.57 0.51
N ALA A 460 -6.33 -14.52 0.54
CA ALA A 460 -5.55 -14.83 1.73
C ALA A 460 -4.06 -14.55 1.49
N GLY A 461 -3.31 -14.41 2.57
CA GLY A 461 -1.86 -14.23 2.56
C GLY A 461 -1.19 -15.05 3.65
N ILE A 462 0.00 -15.54 3.34
CA ILE A 462 0.85 -16.30 4.27
C ILE A 462 2.33 -16.05 3.97
N SER A 463 3.19 -16.35 4.95
CA SER A 463 4.64 -16.35 4.76
C SER A 463 5.22 -17.76 4.79
N CYS A 464 6.28 -17.95 4.00
CA CYS A 464 7.15 -19.10 4.03
C CYS A 464 8.56 -18.66 4.44
N GLY A 465 9.14 -19.34 5.41
CA GLY A 465 10.51 -19.14 5.86
C GLY A 465 11.47 -20.16 5.29
N LEU A 466 12.75 -19.90 5.50
CA LEU A 466 13.85 -20.75 5.04
C LEU A 466 14.93 -20.81 6.10
N VAL A 467 15.47 -21.99 6.31
CA VAL A 467 16.73 -22.21 7.01
C VAL A 467 17.64 -23.02 6.10
N THR A 468 18.81 -22.48 5.76
CA THR A 468 19.82 -23.13 4.91
C THR A 468 20.94 -23.72 5.74
N GLY A 469 21.57 -24.79 5.25
CA GLY A 469 22.81 -25.35 5.78
C GLY A 469 24.03 -24.90 5.01
N ASP A 470 25.01 -25.78 4.91
CA ASP A 470 26.33 -25.48 4.31
C ASP A 470 26.33 -25.53 2.77
N THR A 471 25.34 -26.18 2.18
CA THR A 471 25.19 -26.31 0.71
C THR A 471 23.84 -25.82 0.24
N ASP A 472 23.71 -25.53 -1.04
CA ASP A 472 22.47 -25.06 -1.66
C ASP A 472 21.32 -26.08 -1.60
N ASP A 473 21.63 -27.37 -1.46
CA ASP A 473 20.66 -28.46 -1.36
C ASP A 473 20.27 -28.77 0.11
N ASP A 474 21.04 -28.27 1.10
CA ASP A 474 20.75 -28.44 2.53
C ASP A 474 19.86 -27.30 3.03
N PHE A 475 18.58 -27.41 2.86
CA PHE A 475 17.62 -26.38 3.29
C PHE A 475 16.28 -26.95 3.78
N VAL A 476 15.60 -26.19 4.63
CA VAL A 476 14.27 -26.48 5.14
C VAL A 476 13.37 -25.26 4.91
N LEU A 477 12.20 -25.49 4.30
CA LEU A 477 11.14 -24.51 4.18
C LEU A 477 10.15 -24.62 5.35
N LEU A 478 9.68 -23.48 5.86
CA LEU A 478 8.77 -23.38 6.98
C LEU A 478 7.49 -22.65 6.56
N THR A 479 6.34 -23.28 6.68
CA THR A 479 5.06 -22.61 6.46
C THR A 479 4.67 -21.82 7.71
N ASP A 480 4.19 -20.56 7.55
CA ASP A 480 3.74 -19.70 8.64
C ASP A 480 4.80 -19.46 9.72
N ILE A 481 5.81 -18.66 9.39
CA ILE A 481 6.88 -18.34 10.34
C ILE A 481 6.41 -17.44 11.48
N GLN A 482 6.87 -17.74 12.68
CA GLN A 482 6.80 -16.87 13.85
C GLN A 482 8.00 -15.91 13.92
N GLY A 483 7.94 -14.93 14.84
CA GLY A 483 8.97 -13.90 14.95
C GLY A 483 10.39 -14.45 15.12
N LEU A 484 10.58 -15.49 15.95
CA LEU A 484 11.88 -16.11 16.15
C LEU A 484 12.44 -16.76 14.88
N GLU A 485 11.57 -17.39 14.09
CA GLU A 485 11.94 -18.01 12.82
C GLU A 485 12.21 -16.96 11.73
N ASP A 486 11.52 -15.82 11.77
CA ASP A 486 11.87 -14.67 10.95
C ASP A 486 13.25 -14.11 11.34
N PHE A 487 13.53 -13.91 12.64
CA PHE A 487 14.82 -13.36 13.09
C PHE A 487 16.00 -14.26 12.75
N PHE A 488 15.89 -15.55 12.97
CA PHE A 488 16.98 -16.53 12.86
C PHE A 488 17.06 -17.25 11.52
N GLY A 489 15.98 -17.23 10.75
CA GLY A 489 15.93 -17.77 9.40
C GLY A 489 16.61 -16.90 8.36
N ASP A 490 16.59 -17.36 7.13
CA ASP A 490 17.28 -16.77 5.99
C ASP A 490 16.34 -16.05 5.03
N MET A 491 15.04 -16.31 5.12
CA MET A 491 14.01 -15.76 4.21
C MET A 491 12.67 -15.55 4.91
N ASP A 492 12.00 -14.46 4.58
CA ASP A 492 10.59 -14.21 4.80
C ASP A 492 9.91 -13.97 3.44
N PHE A 493 9.29 -15.03 2.90
CA PHE A 493 8.66 -15.04 1.57
C PHE A 493 7.14 -14.95 1.72
N LYS A 494 6.58 -13.79 1.44
CA LYS A 494 5.15 -13.49 1.58
C LYS A 494 4.45 -13.60 0.24
N VAL A 495 3.38 -14.39 0.19
CA VAL A 495 2.55 -14.54 -1.01
C VAL A 495 1.08 -14.37 -0.65
N THR A 496 0.41 -13.53 -1.41
CA THR A 496 -1.05 -13.35 -1.35
C THR A 496 -1.69 -13.81 -2.65
N GLY A 497 -2.92 -14.24 -2.60
CA GLY A 497 -3.65 -14.63 -3.79
C GLY A 497 -5.05 -15.13 -3.51
N THR A 498 -5.77 -15.37 -4.59
CA THR A 498 -7.05 -16.07 -4.65
C THR A 498 -6.82 -17.55 -4.95
N HIS A 499 -7.89 -18.31 -5.20
CA HIS A 499 -7.80 -19.69 -5.75
C HIS A 499 -7.17 -19.75 -7.14
N ASP A 500 -7.32 -18.69 -7.95
CA ASP A 500 -6.93 -18.70 -9.36
C ASP A 500 -5.50 -18.22 -9.59
N GLY A 501 -4.93 -17.42 -8.68
CA GLY A 501 -3.58 -16.94 -8.87
C GLY A 501 -3.09 -15.99 -7.79
N ILE A 502 -1.87 -15.51 -8.00
CA ILE A 502 -1.15 -14.62 -7.11
C ILE A 502 -1.63 -13.17 -7.30
N THR A 503 -1.80 -12.45 -6.20
CA THR A 503 -2.11 -11.01 -6.21
C THR A 503 -0.96 -10.13 -5.74
N ALA A 504 -0.11 -10.62 -4.80
CA ALA A 504 1.14 -9.92 -4.46
C ALA A 504 2.19 -10.88 -3.91
N ILE A 505 3.46 -10.48 -4.08
CA ILE A 505 4.62 -11.14 -3.49
C ILE A 505 5.52 -10.07 -2.86
N GLN A 506 6.09 -10.41 -1.71
CA GLN A 506 7.22 -9.71 -1.13
C GLN A 506 8.19 -10.70 -0.51
N MET A 507 9.44 -10.64 -0.92
CA MET A 507 10.51 -11.50 -0.41
C MET A 507 11.60 -10.66 0.25
N ASP A 508 11.91 -10.99 1.49
CA ASP A 508 13.03 -10.47 2.26
C ASP A 508 13.99 -11.62 2.58
N ILE A 509 15.29 -11.43 2.35
CA ILE A 509 16.32 -12.44 2.64
C ILE A 509 17.48 -11.89 3.45
N LYS A 510 18.23 -12.78 4.12
CA LYS A 510 19.41 -12.46 4.93
C LYS A 510 20.67 -13.18 4.46
N ILE A 511 20.60 -13.81 3.29
CA ILE A 511 21.67 -14.55 2.61
C ILE A 511 21.88 -14.00 1.20
N HIS A 512 22.88 -14.49 0.49
CA HIS A 512 23.30 -13.97 -0.82
C HIS A 512 22.43 -14.46 -2.00
N GLY A 513 21.25 -15.02 -1.73
CA GLY A 513 20.28 -15.36 -2.76
C GLY A 513 19.66 -16.75 -2.60
N LEU A 514 18.62 -16.99 -3.40
CA LEU A 514 17.83 -18.21 -3.42
C LEU A 514 18.01 -18.96 -4.72
N THR A 515 18.08 -20.30 -4.61
CA THR A 515 18.06 -21.19 -5.76
C THR A 515 16.62 -21.39 -6.27
N ARG A 516 16.50 -21.87 -7.50
CA ARG A 516 15.18 -22.11 -8.13
C ARG A 516 14.28 -23.09 -7.33
N PRO A 517 14.79 -24.24 -6.83
CA PRO A 517 13.98 -25.14 -5.99
C PRO A 517 13.39 -24.47 -4.75
N ILE A 518 14.15 -23.55 -4.11
CA ILE A 518 13.68 -22.80 -2.94
C ILE A 518 12.52 -21.87 -3.30
N VAL A 519 12.65 -21.09 -4.38
CA VAL A 519 11.61 -20.16 -4.85
C VAL A 519 10.35 -20.91 -5.24
N GLU A 520 10.47 -21.97 -6.03
CA GLU A 520 9.33 -22.80 -6.46
C GLU A 520 8.64 -23.48 -5.26
N GLY A 521 9.43 -24.05 -4.34
CA GLY A 521 8.92 -24.68 -3.13
C GLY A 521 8.21 -23.69 -2.20
N ALA A 522 8.73 -22.48 -2.04
CA ALA A 522 8.10 -21.43 -1.23
C ALA A 522 6.76 -20.98 -1.81
N ILE A 523 6.68 -20.77 -3.13
CA ILE A 523 5.43 -20.42 -3.82
C ILE A 523 4.39 -21.54 -3.66
N ALA A 524 4.78 -22.82 -3.85
CA ALA A 524 3.89 -23.94 -3.70
C ALA A 524 3.34 -24.07 -2.27
N ARG A 525 4.21 -23.97 -1.24
CA ARG A 525 3.78 -24.00 0.16
C ARG A 525 2.83 -22.85 0.51
N CYS A 526 3.11 -21.64 0.00
CA CYS A 526 2.21 -20.52 0.21
C CYS A 526 0.86 -20.70 -0.47
N ARG A 527 0.78 -21.33 -1.64
CA ARG A 527 -0.49 -21.68 -2.29
C ARG A 527 -1.31 -22.60 -1.41
N ASP A 528 -0.74 -23.73 -1.01
CA ASP A 528 -1.45 -24.74 -0.20
C ASP A 528 -1.92 -24.15 1.13
N ALA A 529 -1.11 -23.30 1.75
CA ALA A 529 -1.46 -22.61 3.00
C ALA A 529 -2.57 -21.55 2.81
N ARG A 530 -2.57 -20.79 1.72
CA ARG A 530 -3.65 -19.83 1.40
C ARG A 530 -4.99 -20.55 1.22
N GLU A 531 -5.01 -21.65 0.46
CA GLU A 531 -6.19 -22.50 0.29
C GLU A 531 -6.73 -22.99 1.64
N PHE A 532 -5.84 -23.47 2.49
CA PHE A 532 -6.21 -23.93 3.83
C PHE A 532 -6.82 -22.80 4.68
N ILE A 533 -6.22 -21.60 4.68
CA ILE A 533 -6.69 -20.44 5.46
C ILE A 533 -8.07 -20.00 4.96
N MET A 534 -8.27 -19.90 3.65
CA MET A 534 -9.56 -19.52 3.07
C MET A 534 -10.65 -20.52 3.45
N ALA A 535 -10.41 -21.82 3.22
CA ALA A 535 -11.41 -22.87 3.44
C ALA A 535 -11.75 -23.07 4.92
N ASN A 536 -10.76 -23.05 5.82
CA ASN A 536 -10.93 -23.47 7.20
C ASN A 536 -11.11 -22.32 8.21
N CYS A 537 -10.85 -21.07 7.81
CA CYS A 537 -10.94 -19.92 8.69
C CYS A 537 -11.79 -18.78 8.12
N MET A 538 -11.49 -18.33 6.89
CA MET A 538 -12.13 -17.13 6.35
C MET A 538 -13.56 -17.39 5.87
N VAL A 539 -13.79 -18.46 5.11
CA VAL A 539 -15.14 -18.86 4.63
C VAL A 539 -16.11 -19.13 5.78
N PRO A 540 -15.73 -19.85 6.86
CA PRO A 540 -16.58 -20.00 8.03
C PRO A 540 -16.97 -18.68 8.72
N ALA A 541 -16.11 -17.67 8.68
CA ALA A 541 -16.41 -16.35 9.26
C ALA A 541 -17.36 -15.53 8.39
N ILE A 542 -17.13 -15.52 7.08
CA ILE A 542 -18.01 -14.87 6.07
C ILE A 542 -17.75 -15.50 4.70
N ALA A 543 -18.76 -16.21 4.17
CA ALA A 543 -18.62 -16.96 2.91
C ALA A 543 -18.70 -16.10 1.64
N ALA A 544 -19.39 -14.97 1.71
CA ALA A 544 -19.56 -14.04 0.58
C ALA A 544 -19.72 -12.60 1.09
N PRO A 545 -19.40 -11.59 0.25
CA PRO A 545 -19.69 -10.20 0.57
C PRO A 545 -21.16 -9.99 0.92
N ARG A 546 -21.44 -9.10 1.88
CA ARG A 546 -22.82 -8.70 2.19
C ARG A 546 -23.43 -8.01 0.98
N LYS A 547 -24.73 -8.23 0.79
CA LYS A 547 -25.47 -7.66 -0.34
C LYS A 547 -25.68 -6.16 -0.23
N GLU A 548 -25.69 -5.62 0.99
CA GLU A 548 -25.86 -4.21 1.29
C GLU A 548 -24.68 -3.70 2.10
N VAL A 549 -24.37 -2.42 1.93
CA VAL A 549 -23.39 -1.73 2.77
C VAL A 549 -23.88 -1.66 4.22
N GLY A 550 -22.95 -1.57 5.16
CA GLY A 550 -23.23 -1.53 6.60
C GLY A 550 -24.24 -0.42 6.97
N GLN A 551 -24.96 -0.62 8.06
CA GLN A 551 -26.03 0.28 8.51
C GLN A 551 -25.59 1.76 8.63
N TYR A 552 -24.35 1.98 9.05
CA TYR A 552 -23.77 3.32 9.23
C TYR A 552 -22.99 3.82 8.02
N ALA A 553 -22.81 2.97 7.01
CA ALA A 553 -22.17 3.38 5.77
C ALA A 553 -23.09 4.31 4.97
N PRO A 554 -22.56 5.34 4.32
CA PRO A 554 -23.36 6.17 3.44
C PRO A 554 -23.88 5.33 2.27
N LYS A 555 -25.17 5.49 1.93
CA LYS A 555 -25.74 4.91 0.72
C LYS A 555 -25.56 5.87 -0.44
N ILE A 556 -25.43 5.36 -1.65
CA ILE A 556 -25.32 6.15 -2.87
C ILE A 556 -26.49 5.81 -3.79
N ILE A 557 -27.16 6.85 -4.28
CA ILE A 557 -28.14 6.77 -5.37
C ILE A 557 -27.52 7.46 -6.57
N SER A 558 -27.26 6.72 -7.64
CA SER A 558 -26.77 7.28 -8.89
C SER A 558 -27.92 7.50 -9.86
N ILE A 559 -27.97 8.69 -10.47
CA ILE A 559 -28.89 9.03 -11.53
C ILE A 559 -28.10 9.65 -12.70
N GLN A 560 -28.60 9.44 -13.91
CA GLN A 560 -28.06 10.07 -15.11
C GLN A 560 -28.87 11.28 -15.47
N ILE A 561 -28.21 12.42 -15.68
CA ILE A 561 -28.81 13.64 -16.21
C ILE A 561 -28.17 14.00 -17.56
N ASP A 562 -28.84 14.83 -18.33
CA ASP A 562 -28.26 15.41 -19.54
C ASP A 562 -27.03 16.29 -19.16
N PRO A 563 -25.85 16.09 -19.77
CA PRO A 563 -24.68 16.91 -19.50
C PRO A 563 -24.91 18.42 -19.67
N ASP A 564 -25.78 18.83 -20.60
CA ASP A 564 -26.13 20.23 -20.80
C ASP A 564 -26.91 20.83 -19.59
N LYS A 565 -27.47 19.98 -18.72
CA LYS A 565 -28.21 20.39 -17.51
C LYS A 565 -27.33 20.44 -16.24
N ILE A 566 -26.07 20.02 -16.31
CA ILE A 566 -25.14 20.09 -15.18
C ILE A 566 -25.05 21.51 -14.62
N GLY A 567 -24.97 22.50 -15.51
CA GLY A 567 -24.94 23.91 -15.12
C GLY A 567 -26.17 24.36 -14.33
N ASP A 568 -27.35 23.82 -14.63
CA ASP A 568 -28.59 24.12 -13.91
C ASP A 568 -28.60 23.54 -12.49
N VAL A 569 -28.08 22.30 -12.34
CA VAL A 569 -27.98 21.62 -11.02
C VAL A 569 -26.93 22.29 -10.15
N VAL A 570 -25.78 22.63 -10.70
CA VAL A 570 -24.71 23.34 -9.97
C VAL A 570 -25.15 24.76 -9.62
N GLY A 571 -25.78 25.45 -10.57
CA GLY A 571 -26.19 26.84 -10.41
C GLY A 571 -25.03 27.83 -10.41
N GLN A 572 -25.35 29.13 -10.43
CA GLN A 572 -24.34 30.18 -10.45
C GLN A 572 -23.45 30.10 -9.19
N ARG A 573 -22.14 29.87 -9.38
CA ARG A 573 -21.13 29.69 -8.32
C ARG A 573 -21.50 28.60 -7.31
N GLY A 574 -22.17 27.55 -7.74
CA GLY A 574 -22.56 26.43 -6.88
C GLY A 574 -23.80 26.68 -5.99
N LYS A 575 -24.55 27.76 -6.19
CA LYS A 575 -25.65 28.15 -5.32
C LYS A 575 -26.76 27.07 -5.23
N THR A 576 -27.17 26.52 -6.37
CA THR A 576 -28.27 25.55 -6.43
C THR A 576 -27.89 24.24 -5.74
N ILE A 577 -26.73 23.68 -6.07
CA ILE A 577 -26.26 22.42 -5.46
C ILE A 577 -26.05 22.57 -3.95
N ASN A 578 -25.47 23.69 -3.50
CA ASN A 578 -25.28 23.95 -2.08
C ASN A 578 -26.60 24.11 -1.32
N GLU A 579 -27.64 24.62 -1.96
CA GLU A 579 -28.98 24.72 -1.38
C GLU A 579 -29.65 23.35 -1.25
N ILE A 580 -29.51 22.47 -2.25
CA ILE A 580 -29.96 21.08 -2.16
C ILE A 580 -29.29 20.38 -0.99
N ILE A 581 -27.94 20.48 -0.89
CA ILE A 581 -27.15 19.93 0.20
C ILE A 581 -27.59 20.45 1.56
N ALA A 582 -27.81 21.76 1.70
CA ALA A 582 -28.24 22.37 2.94
C ALA A 582 -29.66 21.92 3.39
N ARG A 583 -30.58 21.70 2.43
CA ARG A 583 -31.97 21.26 2.71
C ARG A 583 -32.11 19.78 3.02
N THR A 584 -31.16 18.96 2.60
CA THR A 584 -31.23 17.48 2.69
C THR A 584 -30.12 16.84 3.51
N GLY A 585 -29.01 17.54 3.75
CA GLY A 585 -27.86 17.01 4.48
C GLY A 585 -27.08 15.93 3.72
N VAL A 586 -27.36 15.71 2.42
CA VAL A 586 -26.64 14.75 1.57
C VAL A 586 -25.36 15.37 0.98
N LYS A 587 -24.45 14.52 0.49
CA LYS A 587 -23.36 14.94 -0.42
C LYS A 587 -23.76 14.63 -1.85
N ILE A 588 -23.39 15.48 -2.79
CA ILE A 588 -23.71 15.33 -4.21
C ILE A 588 -22.42 15.51 -5.02
N ASP A 589 -22.09 14.51 -5.80
CA ASP A 589 -20.99 14.54 -6.77
C ASP A 589 -21.57 14.42 -8.19
N ILE A 590 -21.02 15.19 -9.14
CA ILE A 590 -21.47 15.21 -10.54
C ILE A 590 -20.24 15.08 -11.43
N THR A 591 -20.27 14.12 -12.35
CA THR A 591 -19.24 13.91 -13.36
C THR A 591 -19.56 14.68 -14.65
N ASP A 592 -18.55 14.92 -15.48
CA ASP A 592 -18.70 15.71 -16.73
C ASP A 592 -19.66 15.06 -17.76
N ASP A 593 -19.86 13.73 -17.66
CA ASP A 593 -20.80 12.96 -18.49
C ASP A 593 -22.24 12.97 -17.97
N GLY A 594 -22.50 13.66 -16.85
CA GLY A 594 -23.83 13.83 -16.27
C GLY A 594 -24.27 12.74 -15.30
N GLN A 595 -23.35 11.89 -14.83
CA GLN A 595 -23.66 11.00 -13.72
C GLN A 595 -23.69 11.79 -12.41
N VAL A 596 -24.82 11.74 -11.70
CA VAL A 596 -25.01 12.38 -10.39
C VAL A 596 -25.09 11.32 -9.32
N SER A 597 -24.20 11.39 -8.33
CA SER A 597 -24.17 10.51 -7.16
C SER A 597 -24.66 11.27 -5.93
N VAL A 598 -25.81 10.88 -5.39
CA VAL A 598 -26.40 11.42 -4.15
C VAL A 598 -26.05 10.48 -3.01
N CYS A 599 -25.27 10.95 -2.04
CA CYS A 599 -24.72 10.15 -0.96
C CYS A 599 -25.24 10.62 0.41
N GLY A 600 -25.76 9.68 1.21
CA GLY A 600 -26.26 9.97 2.55
C GLY A 600 -26.61 8.72 3.34
N THR A 601 -26.95 8.90 4.62
CA THR A 601 -27.41 7.81 5.51
C THR A 601 -28.92 7.75 5.65
N ASP A 602 -29.61 8.86 5.37
CA ASP A 602 -31.09 8.98 5.43
C ASP A 602 -31.67 8.85 4.03
N LYS A 603 -32.33 7.73 3.78
CA LYS A 603 -32.95 7.44 2.47
C LYS A 603 -34.01 8.47 2.05
N ALA A 604 -34.84 8.96 2.99
CA ALA A 604 -35.87 9.94 2.67
C ALA A 604 -35.27 11.28 2.22
N MET A 605 -34.14 11.68 2.83
CA MET A 605 -33.44 12.90 2.43
C MET A 605 -32.69 12.70 1.09
N MET A 606 -32.18 11.52 0.83
CA MET A 606 -31.57 11.19 -0.48
C MET A 606 -32.61 11.19 -1.60
N ASP A 607 -33.74 10.54 -1.39
CA ASP A 607 -34.86 10.53 -2.36
C ASP A 607 -35.34 11.96 -2.64
N LYS A 608 -35.47 12.79 -1.60
CA LYS A 608 -35.79 14.21 -1.74
C LYS A 608 -34.77 14.99 -2.58
N ALA A 609 -33.48 14.75 -2.36
CA ALA A 609 -32.42 15.39 -3.17
C ALA A 609 -32.51 14.96 -4.64
N VAL A 610 -32.70 13.65 -4.90
CA VAL A 610 -32.91 13.11 -6.24
C VAL A 610 -34.11 13.75 -6.92
N ASP A 611 -35.22 13.89 -6.22
CA ASP A 611 -36.45 14.53 -6.77
C ASP A 611 -36.18 16.00 -7.10
N MET A 612 -35.47 16.74 -6.24
CA MET A 612 -35.10 18.12 -6.51
C MET A 612 -34.21 18.22 -7.77
N ILE A 613 -33.22 17.33 -7.93
CA ILE A 613 -32.37 17.31 -9.11
C ILE A 613 -33.19 16.97 -10.36
N LYS A 614 -34.05 15.97 -10.31
CA LYS A 614 -34.94 15.61 -11.43
C LYS A 614 -35.82 16.77 -11.85
N ILE A 615 -36.41 17.50 -10.91
CA ILE A 615 -37.22 18.68 -11.21
C ILE A 615 -36.39 19.76 -11.93
N ILE A 616 -35.15 19.97 -11.51
CA ILE A 616 -34.26 20.97 -12.12
C ILE A 616 -33.84 20.58 -13.55
N THR A 617 -33.67 19.29 -13.82
CA THR A 617 -33.15 18.76 -15.09
C THR A 617 -34.25 18.40 -16.10
N THR A 618 -35.50 18.27 -15.66
CA THR A 618 -36.62 17.94 -16.53
C THR A 618 -37.07 19.20 -17.29
N ASP A 619 -37.34 19.08 -18.58
CA ASP A 619 -38.04 20.13 -19.33
C ASP A 619 -39.51 20.12 -18.94
N PHE A 620 -40.05 21.30 -18.66
CA PHE A 620 -41.40 21.44 -18.12
C PHE A 620 -42.42 21.42 -19.26
N GLU A 621 -43.38 20.50 -19.14
CA GLU A 621 -44.47 20.36 -20.09
C GLU A 621 -45.73 21.05 -19.55
N GLU A 622 -46.56 21.56 -20.48
CA GLU A 622 -47.85 22.10 -20.15
C GLU A 622 -48.74 21.04 -19.48
N GLY A 623 -49.40 21.42 -18.37
CA GLY A 623 -50.26 20.53 -17.60
C GLY A 623 -49.60 19.82 -16.41
N GLN A 624 -48.25 19.88 -16.26
CA GLN A 624 -47.61 19.35 -15.07
C GLN A 624 -47.93 20.12 -13.80
N ILE A 625 -48.10 19.39 -12.68
CA ILE A 625 -48.48 19.97 -11.38
C ILE A 625 -47.25 19.97 -10.45
N PHE A 626 -47.02 21.12 -9.82
CA PHE A 626 -45.93 21.33 -8.87
C PHE A 626 -46.45 21.85 -7.53
N LYS A 627 -45.76 21.51 -6.44
CA LYS A 627 -45.87 22.19 -5.16
C LYS A 627 -44.74 23.18 -5.03
N GLY A 628 -45.03 24.40 -4.61
CA GLY A 628 -44.01 25.42 -4.46
C GLY A 628 -44.32 26.40 -3.35
N THR A 629 -43.34 27.26 -3.05
CA THR A 629 -43.44 28.29 -2.01
C THR A 629 -43.52 29.67 -2.64
N VAL A 630 -44.37 30.51 -2.15
CA VAL A 630 -44.47 31.92 -2.57
C VAL A 630 -43.21 32.67 -2.10
N VAL A 631 -42.33 33.04 -3.03
CA VAL A 631 -41.04 33.71 -2.70
C VAL A 631 -41.07 35.21 -2.99
N SER A 632 -41.94 35.66 -3.83
CA SER A 632 -42.11 37.10 -4.11
C SER A 632 -43.53 37.41 -4.59
N ILE A 633 -44.08 38.53 -4.13
CA ILE A 633 -45.39 39.03 -4.54
C ILE A 633 -45.20 40.39 -5.24
N LYS A 634 -45.85 40.57 -6.37
CA LYS A 634 -45.90 41.80 -7.15
C LYS A 634 -47.35 42.13 -7.48
N GLU A 635 -47.66 43.38 -7.85
CA GLU A 635 -49.00 43.81 -8.21
C GLU A 635 -49.68 42.96 -9.31
N PHE A 636 -48.83 42.38 -10.22
CA PHE A 636 -49.33 41.59 -11.35
C PHE A 636 -49.32 40.07 -11.11
N GLY A 637 -48.82 39.57 -9.97
CA GLY A 637 -48.79 38.14 -9.67
C GLY A 637 -47.80 37.76 -8.58
N ALA A 638 -47.69 36.45 -8.32
CA ALA A 638 -46.77 35.88 -7.36
C ALA A 638 -45.72 35.00 -8.06
N PHE A 639 -44.50 34.99 -7.54
CA PHE A 639 -43.44 34.08 -7.95
C PHE A 639 -43.40 32.90 -6.98
N ILE A 640 -43.47 31.72 -7.56
CA ILE A 640 -43.51 30.44 -6.84
C ILE A 640 -42.21 29.72 -7.11
N GLU A 641 -41.41 29.49 -6.05
CA GLU A 641 -40.28 28.61 -6.11
C GLU A 641 -40.74 27.15 -5.94
N PHE A 642 -40.58 26.34 -6.97
CA PHE A 642 -41.04 24.94 -7.00
C PHE A 642 -39.87 23.96 -6.97
N ALA A 643 -38.66 24.45 -7.17
CA ALA A 643 -37.37 23.76 -6.92
C ALA A 643 -36.27 24.79 -6.61
N PRO A 644 -35.19 24.43 -5.96
CA PRO A 644 -34.10 25.36 -5.66
C PRO A 644 -33.62 26.14 -6.87
N GLY A 645 -33.77 27.48 -6.80
CA GLY A 645 -33.38 28.38 -7.89
C GLY A 645 -34.27 28.36 -9.12
N LYS A 646 -35.38 27.61 -9.11
CA LYS A 646 -36.36 27.60 -10.20
C LYS A 646 -37.67 28.23 -9.72
N GLU A 647 -37.99 29.35 -10.34
CA GLU A 647 -39.21 30.12 -10.04
C GLU A 647 -40.11 30.17 -11.28
N GLY A 648 -41.41 30.13 -11.03
CA GLY A 648 -42.39 30.38 -12.05
C GLY A 648 -43.41 31.44 -11.57
N MET A 649 -44.02 32.15 -12.51
CA MET A 649 -44.94 33.24 -12.20
C MET A 649 -46.39 32.81 -12.31
N VAL A 650 -47.16 33.04 -11.27
CA VAL A 650 -48.62 32.97 -11.32
C VAL A 650 -49.15 34.38 -11.48
N HIS A 651 -49.71 34.67 -12.66
CA HIS A 651 -50.35 35.97 -12.89
C HIS A 651 -51.58 36.13 -11.99
N ILE A 652 -51.88 37.37 -11.50
CA ILE A 652 -53.00 37.67 -10.61
C ILE A 652 -54.33 37.07 -11.10
N SER A 653 -54.57 37.06 -12.40
CA SER A 653 -55.75 36.45 -12.99
C SER A 653 -55.82 34.93 -12.95
N LYS A 654 -54.72 34.25 -12.52
CA LYS A 654 -54.56 32.78 -12.45
C LYS A 654 -54.43 32.25 -11.02
N ILE A 655 -54.54 33.13 -10.00
CA ILE A 655 -54.44 32.77 -8.59
C ILE A 655 -55.74 32.14 -8.08
N ALA A 656 -56.86 32.79 -8.29
CA ALA A 656 -58.15 32.33 -7.83
C ALA A 656 -59.23 32.29 -8.95
N LYS A 657 -60.25 31.49 -8.78
CA LYS A 657 -61.40 31.41 -9.72
C LYS A 657 -62.18 32.71 -9.80
N GLU A 658 -62.28 33.41 -8.69
CA GLU A 658 -62.92 34.72 -8.58
C GLU A 658 -61.88 35.83 -8.88
N ARG A 659 -62.40 37.01 -9.26
CA ARG A 659 -61.54 38.17 -9.50
C ARG A 659 -61.07 38.75 -8.18
N ILE A 660 -59.72 38.78 -8.02
CA ILE A 660 -59.05 39.41 -6.86
C ILE A 660 -58.53 40.79 -7.25
N ASN A 661 -58.50 41.73 -6.33
CA ASN A 661 -57.98 43.08 -6.59
C ASN A 661 -56.48 43.19 -6.27
N HIS A 662 -56.02 42.51 -5.22
CA HIS A 662 -54.62 42.45 -4.84
C HIS A 662 -54.20 41.01 -4.62
N VAL A 663 -52.95 40.69 -4.94
CA VAL A 663 -52.36 39.33 -4.77
C VAL A 663 -52.30 38.95 -3.30
N GLU A 664 -52.03 39.93 -2.46
CA GLU A 664 -51.95 39.82 -0.99
C GLU A 664 -53.29 39.46 -0.32
N ASP A 665 -54.41 39.62 -1.02
CA ASP A 665 -55.74 39.21 -0.52
C ASP A 665 -55.87 37.69 -0.41
N VAL A 666 -55.01 36.92 -1.14
CA VAL A 666 -55.08 35.46 -1.27
C VAL A 666 -53.76 34.76 -0.91
N LEU A 667 -52.59 35.39 -1.13
CA LEU A 667 -51.29 34.81 -0.94
C LEU A 667 -50.40 35.66 -0.05
N THR A 668 -49.65 34.99 0.82
CA THR A 668 -48.58 35.62 1.61
C THR A 668 -47.22 34.98 1.30
N LEU A 669 -46.13 35.72 1.58
CA LEU A 669 -44.79 35.19 1.44
C LEU A 669 -44.60 33.97 2.33
N GLY A 670 -44.10 32.89 1.76
CA GLY A 670 -43.90 31.62 2.47
C GLY A 670 -45.04 30.61 2.34
N ASP A 671 -46.19 30.98 1.75
CA ASP A 671 -47.31 30.06 1.53
C ASP A 671 -46.88 28.88 0.63
N GLN A 672 -47.32 27.68 1.01
CA GLN A 672 -47.22 26.49 0.18
C GLN A 672 -48.41 26.38 -0.75
N VAL A 673 -48.19 26.37 -2.04
CA VAL A 673 -49.25 26.36 -3.05
C VAL A 673 -49.01 25.25 -4.07
N THR A 674 -50.12 24.75 -4.64
CA THR A 674 -50.10 23.83 -5.76
C THR A 674 -50.36 24.58 -7.05
N VAL A 675 -49.52 24.40 -8.05
CA VAL A 675 -49.60 25.10 -9.34
C VAL A 675 -49.56 24.14 -10.52
N VAL A 676 -50.23 24.46 -11.60
CA VAL A 676 -50.10 23.74 -12.89
C VAL A 676 -49.32 24.58 -13.87
N CYS A 677 -48.38 23.97 -14.58
CA CYS A 677 -47.58 24.61 -15.62
C CYS A 677 -48.43 24.95 -16.85
N LEU A 678 -48.32 26.17 -17.30
CA LEU A 678 -48.97 26.69 -18.54
C LEU A 678 -47.96 26.87 -19.69
N GLY A 679 -46.74 26.32 -19.54
CA GLY A 679 -45.67 26.54 -20.48
C GLY A 679 -44.83 27.79 -20.20
N LYS A 680 -44.02 28.22 -21.18
CA LYS A 680 -43.15 29.41 -21.05
C LYS A 680 -43.87 30.65 -21.62
N ASP A 681 -43.77 31.77 -20.91
CA ASP A 681 -44.23 33.07 -21.40
C ASP A 681 -43.37 33.61 -22.56
N LYS A 682 -43.76 34.73 -23.15
CA LYS A 682 -43.05 35.40 -24.28
C LYS A 682 -41.62 35.80 -23.91
N MET A 683 -41.26 35.82 -22.64
CA MET A 683 -39.94 36.15 -22.12
C MET A 683 -39.14 34.87 -21.68
N GLY A 684 -39.66 33.69 -22.00
CA GLY A 684 -39.04 32.41 -21.67
C GLY A 684 -39.20 31.98 -20.20
N ARG A 685 -40.00 32.69 -19.37
CA ARG A 685 -40.22 32.36 -17.96
C ARG A 685 -41.37 31.36 -17.84
N ILE A 686 -41.30 30.46 -16.85
CA ILE A 686 -42.34 29.47 -16.57
C ILE A 686 -43.58 30.19 -16.04
N SER A 687 -44.72 29.92 -16.65
CA SER A 687 -46.04 30.46 -16.26
C SER A 687 -46.87 29.39 -15.58
N PHE A 688 -47.49 29.74 -14.46
CA PHE A 688 -48.30 28.84 -13.64
C PHE A 688 -49.75 29.32 -13.48
N SER A 689 -50.63 28.36 -13.17
CA SER A 689 -52.00 28.62 -12.73
C SER A 689 -52.29 27.85 -11.44
N MET A 690 -53.05 28.48 -10.55
CA MET A 690 -53.60 27.87 -9.35
C MET A 690 -55.09 27.52 -9.50
N LYS A 691 -55.74 27.94 -10.59
CA LYS A 691 -57.19 27.84 -10.77
C LYS A 691 -57.71 26.42 -10.95
N ASP A 692 -56.90 25.56 -11.57
CA ASP A 692 -57.34 24.26 -12.05
C ASP A 692 -56.75 23.10 -11.25
N VAL A 693 -56.20 23.40 -10.07
CA VAL A 693 -55.61 22.43 -9.14
C VAL A 693 -56.16 22.61 -7.73
N ALA A 694 -56.32 21.50 -7.01
CA ALA A 694 -56.72 21.56 -5.60
C ALA A 694 -55.56 22.13 -4.76
N GLN A 695 -55.80 23.17 -4.00
CA GLN A 695 -54.85 23.72 -3.05
C GLN A 695 -54.76 22.82 -1.81
N VAL A 696 -53.60 22.69 -1.23
CA VAL A 696 -53.38 21.83 -0.04
C VAL A 696 -53.79 22.57 1.21
#